data_f13cf75ab4472e5472e4bc50ce42e13f
#
_entry.id   f13cf75ab4472e5472e4bc50ce42e13f
#
_cell.length_a   1.000
_cell.length_b   1.000
_cell.length_c   1.000
_cell.angle_alpha   90.00
_cell.angle_beta   90.00
_cell.angle_gamma   90.00
#
_symmetry.space_group_name_H-M   'P 1'
#
loop_
_entity.id
_entity.type
_entity.pdbx_description
1 polymer ?
#
loop_
_entity_poly.entity_id
_entity_poly.type
_entity_poly.pdbx_seq_one_letter_code
_entity_poly.pdbx_strand_id
1 'polypeptide(L)'
;MSKFDSKKVMPRYSFLAILMTLVAITVVGKTLYIMTAKRAFWEEVADRVKVDSLKTLPIRGNILSCDGQLMASSLPQYNIFMDFVALREAKKDTLFEQKLDSICMGLNAIFPDRSAEEFKKHLMEGFEKNKRHWPVWNRRINYSTFSEVKSLPVFNLSKNQSGFHWDEHNARKLAYGSLAGRTIGKMYGAKDTAQCGLELSYDSLLRGEEGIRHRRKVLNKYLDIVDTPPVNGADIVTTIDVSMQDLAERALLKELRLINANVGVAIVMEVKTGDVKAIVNMTKCADDDYHEIKNHAISDLLEPGSVFKTASIMVALDDGVVDTTYRVETAGGVWPMYGREMKDHNWRRGGYGMLTLPQTLMVSSNIGVSRIIDDHYHNTPEKYVQGIYRLGLADDLHIPLQGASPARIRMPKKDARGKQYVNWSKTTLPWMSIGYETQVPPISTLTFYNAIANGGKMMAPRFVKAVMKDGVVIKEFEPVVLRERIAKETTIKKITTILEHVVSQGLGKKAGSQSFLVAGKTGTAQISKGAAGYKSGQMNYLLSFAGFFPAYEPRYSCIVCIQKSGLPASGGGMSGVVFHDIAEGIMAQSLKLEAADARDSLSILIPQVKNGNMLAASYVLDHLGIKQHSNWNGSYLNGNPIWGHAFESSGKTIALHRVPEVDKSIMPDVHGMGAKDAVYLIESRGVKVKLNGRGKVMEQSIGAGQRIKKGMVCSLRLG
;
A
#
# COMPACT_ATOMS: atom_id res chain seq x y z
N MET A 1 -19.38 64.05 -71.24
CA MET A 1 -18.34 63.59 -70.25
C MET A 1 -17.74 64.85 -69.62
N SER A 2 -18.09 65.18 -68.35
CA SER A 2 -17.55 66.33 -67.65
C SER A 2 -16.06 66.04 -67.30
N LYS A 3 -15.20 66.94 -67.70
CA LYS A 3 -13.77 66.88 -67.44
C LYS A 3 -13.56 66.84 -65.89
N PHE A 4 -12.92 65.80 -65.42
CA PHE A 4 -12.52 65.65 -64.05
C PHE A 4 -11.54 66.77 -63.66
N ASP A 5 -12.03 67.75 -62.86
CA ASP A 5 -11.20 68.87 -62.40
C ASP A 5 -10.35 68.48 -61.21
N SER A 6 -9.15 67.96 -61.51
CA SER A 6 -8.21 67.42 -60.50
C SER A 6 -7.82 68.50 -59.45
N LYS A 7 -7.81 69.76 -59.76
CA LYS A 7 -7.45 70.86 -58.85
C LYS A 7 -8.49 71.11 -57.73
N LYS A 8 -9.77 70.74 -57.93
CA LYS A 8 -10.82 70.86 -56.93
C LYS A 8 -11.03 69.56 -56.10
N VAL A 9 -10.63 68.48 -56.67
CA VAL A 9 -10.84 67.17 -56.02
C VAL A 9 -9.63 66.76 -55.14
N MET A 10 -8.41 67.00 -55.58
CA MET A 10 -7.18 66.67 -54.88
C MET A 10 -7.12 67.25 -53.43
N PRO A 11 -7.49 68.54 -53.16
CA PRO A 11 -7.47 69.04 -51.78
C PRO A 11 -8.43 68.32 -50.84
N ARG A 12 -9.57 67.83 -51.36
CA ARG A 12 -10.55 67.06 -50.55
C ARG A 12 -10.02 65.65 -50.20
N TYR A 13 -9.36 64.99 -51.15
CA TYR A 13 -8.70 63.68 -50.89
C TYR A 13 -7.51 63.85 -49.96
N SER A 14 -6.71 64.92 -50.10
CA SER A 14 -5.62 65.20 -49.17
C SER A 14 -6.11 65.50 -47.78
N PHE A 15 -7.22 66.24 -47.62
CA PHE A 15 -7.84 66.50 -46.33
C PHE A 15 -8.36 65.19 -45.69
N LEU A 16 -9.03 64.34 -46.47
CA LEU A 16 -9.51 63.02 -46.00
C LEU A 16 -8.33 62.10 -45.58
N ALA A 17 -7.27 62.06 -46.38
CA ALA A 17 -6.07 61.28 -46.10
C ALA A 17 -5.38 61.76 -44.80
N ILE A 18 -5.24 63.11 -44.65
CA ILE A 18 -4.70 63.70 -43.41
C ILE A 18 -5.58 63.34 -42.20
N LEU A 19 -6.90 63.46 -42.35
CA LEU A 19 -7.85 63.12 -41.29
C LEU A 19 -7.74 61.65 -40.91
N MET A 20 -7.71 60.74 -41.90
CA MET A 20 -7.55 59.30 -41.66
C MET A 20 -6.19 58.95 -40.97
N THR A 21 -5.11 59.61 -41.41
CA THR A 21 -3.79 59.46 -40.81
C THR A 21 -3.79 59.95 -39.34
N LEU A 22 -4.46 61.07 -39.06
CA LEU A 22 -4.59 61.62 -37.71
C LEU A 22 -5.38 60.64 -36.80
N VAL A 23 -6.47 60.07 -37.32
CA VAL A 23 -7.24 59.04 -36.61
C VAL A 23 -6.38 57.80 -36.36
N ALA A 24 -5.65 57.31 -37.35
CA ALA A 24 -4.76 56.16 -37.23
C ALA A 24 -3.66 56.41 -36.19
N ILE A 25 -3.01 57.58 -36.20
CA ILE A 25 -2.00 57.96 -35.19
C ILE A 25 -2.64 58.03 -33.79
N THR A 26 -3.85 58.56 -33.67
CA THR A 26 -4.56 58.64 -32.36
C THR A 26 -4.89 57.22 -31.83
N VAL A 27 -5.34 56.31 -32.67
CA VAL A 27 -5.63 54.92 -32.31
C VAL A 27 -4.36 54.18 -31.88
N VAL A 28 -3.28 54.30 -32.68
CA VAL A 28 -1.98 53.69 -32.35
C VAL A 28 -1.42 54.28 -31.04
N GLY A 29 -1.45 55.61 -30.90
CA GLY A 29 -0.99 56.31 -29.71
C GLY A 29 -1.78 55.87 -28.44
N LYS A 30 -3.12 55.76 -28.58
CA LYS A 30 -3.97 55.28 -27.49
C LYS A 30 -3.71 53.79 -27.17
N THR A 31 -3.46 52.98 -28.17
CA THR A 31 -3.09 51.57 -27.97
C THR A 31 -1.76 51.45 -27.23
N LEU A 32 -0.73 52.17 -27.65
CA LEU A 32 0.56 52.23 -26.97
C LEU A 32 0.43 52.76 -25.52
N TYR A 33 -0.38 53.79 -25.31
CA TYR A 33 -0.66 54.32 -23.98
C TYR A 33 -1.32 53.24 -23.07
N ILE A 34 -2.28 52.48 -23.60
CA ILE A 34 -2.93 51.39 -22.86
C ILE A 34 -1.93 50.27 -22.56
N MET A 35 -1.09 49.89 -23.55
CA MET A 35 -0.11 48.80 -23.38
C MET A 35 1.06 49.13 -22.45
N THR A 36 1.39 50.44 -22.30
CA THR A 36 2.51 50.87 -21.45
C THR A 36 2.06 51.53 -20.14
N ALA A 37 1.46 52.71 -20.24
CA ALA A 37 1.12 53.51 -19.05
C ALA A 37 -0.07 52.99 -18.24
N LYS A 38 -1.01 52.31 -18.92
CA LYS A 38 -2.19 51.68 -18.26
C LYS A 38 -2.08 50.17 -18.11
N ARG A 39 -0.92 49.60 -18.36
CA ARG A 39 -0.70 48.15 -18.33
C ARG A 39 -1.07 47.57 -16.97
N ALA A 40 -0.53 48.10 -15.86
CA ALA A 40 -0.79 47.66 -14.51
C ALA A 40 -2.29 47.75 -14.13
N PHE A 41 -2.96 48.82 -14.55
CA PHE A 41 -4.40 48.96 -14.35
C PHE A 41 -5.22 47.90 -15.08
N TRP A 42 -4.88 47.58 -16.32
CA TRP A 42 -5.61 46.57 -17.09
C TRP A 42 -5.26 45.16 -16.66
N GLU A 43 -4.04 44.90 -16.18
CA GLU A 43 -3.66 43.66 -15.51
C GLU A 43 -4.47 43.47 -14.20
N GLU A 44 -4.61 44.51 -13.38
CA GLU A 44 -5.45 44.47 -12.17
C GLU A 44 -6.95 44.27 -12.50
N VAL A 45 -7.45 44.91 -13.58
CA VAL A 45 -8.84 44.68 -14.04
C VAL A 45 -8.99 43.26 -14.59
N ALA A 46 -8.00 42.75 -15.32
CA ALA A 46 -8.00 41.34 -15.79
C ALA A 46 -7.99 40.35 -14.62
N ASP A 47 -7.23 40.63 -13.58
CA ASP A 47 -7.20 39.81 -12.36
C ASP A 47 -8.49 39.87 -11.55
N ARG A 48 -9.17 41.04 -11.50
CA ARG A 48 -10.52 41.18 -10.93
C ARG A 48 -11.60 40.42 -11.75
N VAL A 49 -11.38 40.22 -13.03
CA VAL A 49 -12.27 39.43 -13.93
C VAL A 49 -11.95 37.95 -13.88
N LYS A 50 -10.82 37.56 -13.34
CA LYS A 50 -10.52 36.15 -12.95
C LYS A 50 -11.37 35.80 -11.71
N VAL A 51 -12.66 35.65 -11.90
CA VAL A 51 -13.60 35.21 -10.88
C VAL A 51 -13.26 33.77 -10.54
N ASP A 52 -12.78 33.58 -9.31
CA ASP A 52 -12.53 32.30 -8.66
C ASP A 52 -11.60 31.33 -9.38
N SER A 53 -10.32 31.40 -9.07
CA SER A 53 -9.42 30.27 -9.32
C SER A 53 -9.88 29.08 -8.47
N LEU A 54 -10.52 28.13 -9.10
CA LEU A 54 -10.96 26.87 -8.48
C LEU A 54 -9.81 25.86 -8.57
N LYS A 55 -9.46 25.29 -7.46
CA LYS A 55 -8.51 24.17 -7.41
C LYS A 55 -9.14 22.94 -8.03
N THR A 56 -8.38 22.24 -8.88
CA THR A 56 -8.74 20.92 -9.38
C THR A 56 -7.90 19.90 -8.62
N LEU A 57 -8.56 19.02 -7.88
CA LEU A 57 -7.88 18.02 -7.08
C LEU A 57 -7.32 16.92 -7.99
N PRO A 58 -6.06 16.49 -7.75
CA PRO A 58 -5.50 15.32 -8.39
C PRO A 58 -6.15 14.04 -7.87
N ILE A 59 -6.03 12.96 -8.62
CA ILE A 59 -6.39 11.62 -8.14
C ILE A 59 -5.21 11.12 -7.31
N ARG A 60 -5.49 10.72 -6.06
CA ARG A 60 -4.49 10.13 -5.17
C ARG A 60 -4.06 8.77 -5.69
N GLY A 61 -2.75 8.53 -5.77
CA GLY A 61 -2.15 7.26 -6.21
C GLY A 61 -2.59 6.07 -5.37
N ASN A 62 -2.49 4.88 -5.93
CA ASN A 62 -2.88 3.63 -5.28
C ASN A 62 -1.77 3.10 -4.37
N ILE A 63 -2.15 2.23 -3.42
CA ILE A 63 -1.21 1.38 -2.70
C ILE A 63 -1.44 -0.05 -3.17
N LEU A 64 -0.38 -0.66 -3.68
CA LEU A 64 -0.40 -1.99 -4.29
C LEU A 64 0.37 -2.98 -3.41
N SER A 65 -0.01 -4.25 -3.45
CA SER A 65 0.76 -5.35 -2.88
C SER A 65 2.02 -5.65 -3.70
N CYS A 66 2.84 -6.58 -3.25
CA CYS A 66 4.09 -6.94 -3.93
C CYS A 66 3.87 -7.56 -5.33
N ASP A 67 2.69 -8.12 -5.58
CA ASP A 67 2.23 -8.71 -6.84
C ASP A 67 1.27 -7.81 -7.63
N GLY A 68 1.14 -6.53 -7.24
CA GLY A 68 0.38 -5.51 -7.97
C GLY A 68 -1.12 -5.49 -7.69
N GLN A 69 -1.62 -6.22 -6.69
CA GLN A 69 -3.03 -6.15 -6.30
C GLN A 69 -3.34 -4.84 -5.57
N LEU A 70 -4.51 -4.27 -5.83
CA LEU A 70 -4.96 -3.04 -5.17
C LEU A 70 -5.22 -3.27 -3.67
N MET A 71 -4.46 -2.62 -2.81
CA MET A 71 -4.69 -2.62 -1.36
C MET A 71 -5.47 -1.38 -0.90
N ALA A 72 -5.14 -0.21 -1.43
CA ALA A 72 -5.89 1.02 -1.20
C ALA A 72 -6.02 1.81 -2.49
N SER A 73 -7.23 2.30 -2.78
CA SER A 73 -7.53 3.09 -3.97
C SER A 73 -8.55 4.19 -3.67
N SER A 74 -8.51 5.25 -4.48
CA SER A 74 -9.47 6.34 -4.40
C SER A 74 -10.63 6.09 -5.38
N LEU A 75 -11.83 6.01 -4.83
CA LEU A 75 -13.05 5.81 -5.62
C LEU A 75 -13.91 7.06 -5.57
N PRO A 76 -14.49 7.50 -6.70
CA PRO A 76 -15.38 8.64 -6.72
C PRO A 76 -16.65 8.36 -5.91
N GLN A 77 -17.01 9.32 -5.07
CA GLN A 77 -18.27 9.38 -4.35
C GLN A 77 -18.95 10.72 -4.64
N TYR A 78 -20.26 10.73 -4.59
CA TYR A 78 -21.06 11.87 -5.01
C TYR A 78 -21.99 12.31 -3.88
N ASN A 79 -22.00 13.62 -3.59
CA ASN A 79 -23.09 14.29 -2.91
C ASN A 79 -24.05 14.81 -3.99
N ILE A 80 -25.34 14.58 -3.85
CA ILE A 80 -26.34 14.92 -4.87
C ILE A 80 -27.31 15.97 -4.35
N PHE A 81 -27.57 16.99 -5.18
CA PHE A 81 -28.35 18.16 -4.81
C PHE A 81 -29.33 18.56 -5.92
N MET A 82 -30.35 19.33 -5.52
CA MET A 82 -31.26 20.04 -6.45
C MET A 82 -31.11 21.55 -6.33
N ASP A 83 -31.03 22.22 -7.46
CA ASP A 83 -31.20 23.66 -7.63
C ASP A 83 -32.58 23.95 -8.20
N PHE A 84 -33.52 24.29 -7.32
CA PHE A 84 -34.90 24.57 -7.72
C PHE A 84 -35.03 25.94 -8.41
N VAL A 85 -34.07 26.86 -8.23
CA VAL A 85 -34.04 28.11 -8.96
C VAL A 85 -33.69 27.86 -10.43
N ALA A 86 -32.65 27.06 -10.69
CA ALA A 86 -32.27 26.70 -12.06
C ALA A 86 -33.38 25.89 -12.77
N LEU A 87 -34.08 25.02 -12.05
CA LEU A 87 -35.24 24.27 -12.56
C LEU A 87 -36.36 25.21 -13.04
N ARG A 88 -36.70 26.24 -12.27
CA ARG A 88 -37.72 27.26 -12.63
C ARG A 88 -37.24 28.17 -13.77
N GLU A 89 -36.00 28.63 -13.73
CA GLU A 89 -35.39 29.43 -14.83
C GLU A 89 -35.43 28.65 -16.15
N ALA A 90 -35.27 27.32 -16.11
CA ALA A 90 -35.41 26.44 -17.26
C ALA A 90 -36.86 26.14 -17.67
N LYS A 91 -37.88 26.65 -16.94
CA LYS A 91 -39.32 26.38 -17.14
C LYS A 91 -39.63 24.87 -17.13
N LYS A 92 -39.04 24.14 -16.19
CA LYS A 92 -39.21 22.69 -15.99
C LYS A 92 -39.91 22.35 -14.66
N ASP A 93 -40.39 23.34 -13.94
CA ASP A 93 -41.16 23.23 -12.69
C ASP A 93 -42.39 22.35 -12.84
N THR A 94 -43.23 22.57 -13.86
CA THR A 94 -44.40 21.74 -14.15
C THR A 94 -44.01 20.28 -14.47
N LEU A 95 -42.93 20.05 -15.20
CA LEU A 95 -42.45 18.70 -15.48
C LEU A 95 -42.00 17.99 -14.20
N PHE A 96 -41.31 18.73 -13.31
CA PHE A 96 -40.87 18.22 -12.00
C PHE A 96 -42.08 17.80 -11.15
N GLU A 97 -43.10 18.67 -11.04
CA GLU A 97 -44.31 18.35 -10.29
C GLU A 97 -45.05 17.12 -10.84
N GLN A 98 -45.19 17.02 -12.18
CA GLN A 98 -45.79 15.87 -12.83
C GLN A 98 -45.04 14.54 -12.64
N LYS A 99 -43.70 14.62 -12.53
CA LYS A 99 -42.85 13.43 -12.38
C LYS A 99 -42.40 13.17 -10.94
N LEU A 100 -42.84 14.00 -9.99
CA LEU A 100 -42.37 13.94 -8.59
C LEU A 100 -42.61 12.56 -7.95
N ASP A 101 -43.80 11.97 -8.16
CA ASP A 101 -44.13 10.65 -7.61
C ASP A 101 -43.23 9.56 -8.19
N SER A 102 -42.95 9.61 -9.50
CA SER A 102 -42.01 8.68 -10.14
C SER A 102 -40.58 8.85 -9.65
N ILE A 103 -40.14 10.09 -9.40
CA ILE A 103 -38.82 10.38 -8.82
C ILE A 103 -38.75 9.80 -7.40
N CYS A 104 -39.79 10.04 -6.57
CA CYS A 104 -39.78 9.58 -5.19
C CYS A 104 -39.89 8.06 -5.06
N MET A 105 -40.63 7.38 -5.93
CA MET A 105 -40.65 5.93 -6.02
C MET A 105 -39.29 5.37 -6.44
N GLY A 106 -38.62 6.00 -7.44
CA GLY A 106 -37.30 5.63 -7.86
C GLY A 106 -36.23 5.86 -6.76
N LEU A 107 -36.31 6.98 -6.04
CA LEU A 107 -35.42 7.24 -4.90
C LEU A 107 -35.66 6.24 -3.75
N ASN A 108 -36.90 5.86 -3.46
CA ASN A 108 -37.20 4.84 -2.44
C ASN A 108 -36.66 3.46 -2.84
N ALA A 109 -36.77 3.09 -4.13
CA ALA A 109 -36.20 1.84 -4.62
C ALA A 109 -34.65 1.79 -4.47
N ILE A 110 -33.97 2.94 -4.68
CA ILE A 110 -32.52 3.07 -4.54
C ILE A 110 -32.10 3.20 -3.07
N PHE A 111 -32.90 3.93 -2.27
CA PHE A 111 -32.66 4.21 -0.84
C PHE A 111 -33.82 3.74 0.03
N PRO A 112 -33.91 2.44 0.35
CA PRO A 112 -35.02 1.87 1.09
C PRO A 112 -35.17 2.39 2.53
N ASP A 113 -34.12 3.04 3.07
CA ASP A 113 -34.11 3.65 4.42
C ASP A 113 -35.12 4.80 4.57
N ARG A 114 -35.65 5.33 3.46
CA ARG A 114 -36.62 6.45 3.45
C ARG A 114 -37.77 6.17 2.52
N SER A 115 -39.00 6.38 2.99
CA SER A 115 -40.20 6.15 2.19
C SER A 115 -40.35 7.16 1.04
N ALA A 116 -41.11 6.78 -0.01
CA ALA A 116 -41.42 7.68 -1.12
C ALA A 116 -42.14 8.96 -0.68
N GLU A 117 -43.00 8.87 0.33
CA GLU A 117 -43.69 10.03 0.91
C GLU A 117 -42.78 10.99 1.64
N GLU A 118 -41.80 10.46 2.36
CA GLU A 118 -40.75 11.29 3.02
C GLU A 118 -39.87 11.99 1.99
N PHE A 119 -39.49 11.30 0.90
CA PHE A 119 -38.81 11.94 -0.22
C PHE A 119 -39.62 13.05 -0.85
N LYS A 120 -40.92 12.79 -1.08
CA LYS A 120 -41.85 13.78 -1.63
C LYS A 120 -41.93 15.03 -0.76
N LYS A 121 -42.14 14.87 0.54
CA LYS A 121 -42.18 15.96 1.50
C LYS A 121 -40.90 16.76 1.49
N HIS A 122 -39.74 16.07 1.51
CA HIS A 122 -38.43 16.69 1.53
C HIS A 122 -38.15 17.48 0.23
N LEU A 123 -38.43 16.92 -0.93
CA LEU A 123 -38.20 17.61 -2.20
C LEU A 123 -39.13 18.78 -2.41
N MET A 124 -40.43 18.65 -2.01
CA MET A 124 -41.39 19.75 -2.04
C MET A 124 -41.03 20.88 -1.11
N GLU A 125 -40.54 20.62 0.09
CA GLU A 125 -40.01 21.64 0.99
C GLU A 125 -38.89 22.47 0.37
N GLY A 126 -37.94 21.82 -0.31
CA GLY A 126 -36.87 22.49 -1.05
C GLY A 126 -37.40 23.32 -2.23
N PHE A 127 -38.37 22.79 -2.95
CA PHE A 127 -39.02 23.42 -4.08
C PHE A 127 -39.79 24.68 -3.69
N GLU A 128 -40.62 24.61 -2.61
CA GLU A 128 -41.36 25.73 -2.06
C GLU A 128 -40.45 26.85 -1.58
N LYS A 129 -39.37 26.49 -0.84
CA LYS A 129 -38.35 27.40 -0.35
C LYS A 129 -37.42 27.94 -1.44
N ASN A 130 -37.57 27.52 -2.67
CA ASN A 130 -36.77 27.90 -3.84
C ASN A 130 -35.25 27.85 -3.55
N LYS A 131 -34.78 26.72 -3.04
CA LYS A 131 -33.38 26.55 -2.64
C LYS A 131 -32.48 26.20 -3.83
N ARG A 132 -31.27 26.79 -3.92
CA ARG A 132 -30.25 26.52 -4.95
C ARG A 132 -29.41 25.28 -4.68
N HIS A 133 -29.29 24.89 -3.42
CA HIS A 133 -28.43 23.77 -3.00
C HIS A 133 -29.16 22.94 -1.94
N TRP A 134 -30.11 22.11 -2.42
CA TRP A 134 -30.94 21.27 -1.57
C TRP A 134 -30.50 19.82 -1.68
N PRO A 135 -30.03 19.15 -0.59
CA PRO A 135 -29.56 17.78 -0.67
C PRO A 135 -30.70 16.84 -1.02
N VAL A 136 -30.52 16.01 -2.05
CA VAL A 136 -31.45 14.94 -2.38
C VAL A 136 -31.26 13.78 -1.41
N TRP A 137 -30.00 13.52 -1.03
CA TRP A 137 -29.61 12.50 -0.07
C TRP A 137 -28.51 13.03 0.85
N ASN A 138 -28.53 12.67 2.13
CA ASN A 138 -27.62 13.22 3.15
C ASN A 138 -26.31 12.47 3.29
N ARG A 139 -26.10 11.38 2.53
CA ARG A 139 -24.89 10.58 2.54
C ARG A 139 -24.26 10.57 1.16
N ARG A 140 -22.93 10.41 1.12
CA ARG A 140 -22.22 10.18 -0.14
C ARG A 140 -22.62 8.85 -0.74
N ILE A 141 -22.80 8.81 -2.05
CA ILE A 141 -23.17 7.64 -2.83
C ILE A 141 -22.03 7.26 -3.78
N ASN A 142 -21.91 5.98 -4.11
CA ASN A 142 -20.96 5.48 -5.08
C ASN A 142 -21.41 5.78 -6.53
N TYR A 143 -20.54 5.51 -7.50
CA TYR A 143 -20.84 5.75 -8.92
C TYR A 143 -22.03 4.95 -9.45
N SER A 144 -22.20 3.68 -9.04
CA SER A 144 -23.34 2.85 -9.47
C SER A 144 -24.66 3.49 -9.04
N THR A 145 -24.80 3.76 -7.74
CA THR A 145 -25.99 4.43 -7.18
C THR A 145 -26.21 5.83 -7.78
N PHE A 146 -25.13 6.59 -8.01
CA PHE A 146 -25.20 7.88 -8.68
C PHE A 146 -25.76 7.75 -10.10
N SER A 147 -25.32 6.76 -10.86
CA SER A 147 -25.81 6.50 -12.23
C SER A 147 -27.29 6.12 -12.23
N GLU A 148 -27.74 5.33 -11.25
CA GLU A 148 -29.15 4.99 -11.07
C GLU A 148 -29.99 6.21 -10.74
N VAL A 149 -29.57 7.04 -9.77
CA VAL A 149 -30.27 8.29 -9.43
C VAL A 149 -30.32 9.23 -10.63
N LYS A 150 -29.20 9.38 -11.36
CA LYS A 150 -29.13 10.25 -12.54
C LYS A 150 -30.03 9.80 -13.68
N SER A 151 -30.39 8.52 -13.74
CA SER A 151 -31.32 7.98 -14.74
C SER A 151 -32.79 8.29 -14.47
N LEU A 152 -33.13 8.77 -13.26
CA LEU A 152 -34.49 9.09 -12.87
C LEU A 152 -35.08 10.23 -13.72
N PRO A 153 -36.40 10.29 -13.88
CA PRO A 153 -37.06 11.39 -14.59
C PRO A 153 -36.65 12.74 -14.06
N VAL A 154 -36.49 13.73 -14.93
CA VAL A 154 -35.97 15.08 -14.66
C VAL A 154 -34.47 15.07 -14.35
N PHE A 155 -33.96 14.18 -13.49
CA PHE A 155 -32.54 14.12 -13.14
C PHE A 155 -31.65 13.72 -14.34
N ASN A 156 -32.20 13.03 -15.33
CA ASN A 156 -31.51 12.66 -16.59
C ASN A 156 -31.36 13.81 -17.57
N LEU A 157 -31.98 14.94 -17.33
CA LEU A 157 -31.78 16.14 -18.15
C LEU A 157 -30.42 16.80 -17.86
N SER A 158 -30.02 17.75 -18.70
CA SER A 158 -28.79 18.50 -18.47
C SER A 158 -28.86 19.31 -17.16
N LYS A 159 -27.72 19.51 -16.49
CA LYS A 159 -27.62 20.23 -15.21
C LYS A 159 -28.40 21.57 -15.19
N ASN A 160 -28.34 22.31 -16.28
CA ASN A 160 -29.00 23.61 -16.38
C ASN A 160 -30.53 23.52 -16.62
N GLN A 161 -31.04 22.33 -16.97
CA GLN A 161 -32.46 22.08 -17.23
C GLN A 161 -33.13 21.38 -16.06
N SER A 162 -32.41 20.46 -15.42
CA SER A 162 -32.93 19.66 -14.33
C SER A 162 -32.78 20.33 -12.96
N GLY A 163 -31.80 21.22 -12.81
CA GLY A 163 -31.34 21.67 -11.51
C GLY A 163 -30.62 20.58 -10.71
N PHE A 164 -30.55 19.34 -11.21
CA PHE A 164 -29.84 18.24 -10.55
C PHE A 164 -28.34 18.44 -10.73
N HIS A 165 -27.61 18.54 -9.64
CA HIS A 165 -26.18 18.69 -9.63
C HIS A 165 -25.55 17.88 -8.51
N TRP A 166 -24.23 17.69 -8.58
CA TRP A 166 -23.48 16.87 -7.67
C TRP A 166 -22.10 17.45 -7.43
N ASP A 167 -21.58 17.14 -6.23
CA ASP A 167 -20.19 17.36 -5.87
C ASP A 167 -19.49 15.99 -5.82
N GLU A 168 -18.41 15.87 -6.58
CA GLU A 168 -17.59 14.67 -6.63
C GLU A 168 -16.48 14.75 -5.58
N HIS A 169 -16.33 13.68 -4.82
CA HIS A 169 -15.29 13.51 -3.82
C HIS A 169 -14.60 12.18 -4.01
N ASN A 170 -13.30 12.18 -3.94
CA ASN A 170 -12.53 10.93 -3.94
C ASN A 170 -12.49 10.34 -2.54
N ALA A 171 -13.13 9.20 -2.34
CA ALA A 171 -13.09 8.47 -1.07
C ALA A 171 -12.03 7.39 -1.12
N ARG A 172 -11.13 7.41 -0.15
CA ARG A 172 -10.10 6.37 0.00
C ARG A 172 -10.72 5.10 0.54
N LYS A 173 -10.54 3.98 -0.16
CA LYS A 173 -11.03 2.66 0.25
C LYS A 173 -9.92 1.63 0.26
N LEU A 174 -9.92 0.78 1.28
CA LEU A 174 -9.11 -0.43 1.36
C LEU A 174 -9.85 -1.55 0.62
N ALA A 175 -9.20 -2.19 -0.35
CA ALA A 175 -9.82 -3.22 -1.18
C ALA A 175 -10.14 -4.50 -0.40
N TYR A 176 -9.30 -4.81 0.60
CA TYR A 176 -9.41 -6.01 1.45
C TYR A 176 -9.91 -5.68 2.87
N GLY A 177 -10.79 -4.69 3.00
CA GLY A 177 -11.38 -4.32 4.29
C GLY A 177 -10.35 -3.81 5.30
N SER A 178 -10.17 -4.53 6.41
CA SER A 178 -9.24 -4.15 7.49
C SER A 178 -7.83 -4.71 7.32
N LEU A 179 -7.58 -5.53 6.29
CA LEU A 179 -6.33 -6.28 6.09
C LEU A 179 -5.12 -5.34 6.04
N ALA A 180 -4.15 -5.52 6.95
CA ALA A 180 -3.00 -4.64 7.15
C ALA A 180 -3.36 -3.14 7.27
N GLY A 181 -4.59 -2.85 7.70
CA GLY A 181 -5.18 -1.51 7.64
C GLY A 181 -4.39 -0.46 8.42
N ARG A 182 -3.70 -0.86 9.48
CA ARG A 182 -2.89 0.07 10.28
C ARG A 182 -1.52 0.35 9.64
N THR A 183 -1.00 -0.60 8.89
CA THR A 183 0.27 -0.46 8.15
C THR A 183 0.05 0.30 6.84
N ILE A 184 -0.98 -0.05 6.07
CA ILE A 184 -1.38 0.71 4.87
C ILE A 184 -1.73 2.14 5.28
N GLY A 185 -2.59 2.29 6.29
CA GLY A 185 -2.98 3.57 6.85
C GLY A 185 -4.41 3.97 6.56
N LYS A 186 -4.80 5.12 7.12
CA LYS A 186 -6.14 5.70 7.01
C LYS A 186 -6.05 7.19 6.69
N MET A 187 -7.12 7.72 6.09
CA MET A 187 -7.33 9.13 5.84
C MET A 187 -8.30 9.71 6.86
N TYR A 188 -8.20 11.01 7.16
CA TYR A 188 -9.26 11.72 7.86
C TYR A 188 -10.48 11.86 6.94
N GLY A 189 -11.62 11.37 7.36
CA GLY A 189 -12.81 11.24 6.53
C GLY A 189 -13.35 12.53 5.89
N ALA A 190 -13.11 13.69 6.50
CA ALA A 190 -13.57 14.98 6.02
C ALA A 190 -12.52 15.76 5.19
N LYS A 191 -11.24 15.36 5.27
CA LYS A 191 -10.13 16.05 4.62
C LYS A 191 -9.30 15.01 3.88
N ASP A 192 -8.77 15.34 2.71
CA ASP A 192 -7.80 14.52 1.98
C ASP A 192 -6.42 14.58 2.66
N THR A 193 -6.37 14.20 3.92
CA THR A 193 -5.19 14.25 4.78
C THR A 193 -4.95 12.87 5.36
N ALA A 194 -3.75 12.36 5.16
CA ALA A 194 -3.34 11.06 5.68
C ALA A 194 -3.20 11.09 7.21
N GLN A 195 -3.66 10.06 7.90
CA GLN A 195 -3.66 9.95 9.36
C GLN A 195 -2.49 9.12 9.88
N CYS A 196 -2.17 8.02 9.22
CA CYS A 196 -1.17 7.06 9.68
C CYS A 196 -0.72 6.11 8.57
N GLY A 197 0.25 5.26 8.88
CA GLY A 197 0.71 4.19 8.00
C GLY A 197 1.46 4.70 6.76
N LEU A 198 1.52 3.87 5.72
CA LEU A 198 2.13 4.22 4.44
C LEU A 198 1.43 5.40 3.76
N GLU A 199 0.11 5.54 3.97
CA GLU A 199 -0.64 6.72 3.51
C GLU A 199 -0.01 8.03 4.00
N LEU A 200 0.42 8.08 5.27
CA LEU A 200 1.06 9.26 5.85
C LEU A 200 2.53 9.37 5.44
N SER A 201 3.26 8.27 5.50
CA SER A 201 4.71 8.27 5.25
C SER A 201 5.06 8.63 3.80
N TYR A 202 4.18 8.30 2.86
CA TYR A 202 4.34 8.58 1.43
C TYR A 202 3.29 9.55 0.89
N ASP A 203 2.68 10.37 1.77
CA ASP A 203 1.60 11.28 1.40
C ASP A 203 1.98 12.24 0.27
N SER A 204 3.21 12.77 0.28
CA SER A 204 3.69 13.68 -0.77
C SER A 204 3.72 13.05 -2.17
N LEU A 205 4.00 11.73 -2.26
CA LEU A 205 4.01 10.99 -3.53
C LEU A 205 2.60 10.57 -3.94
N LEU A 206 1.79 10.13 -2.96
CA LEU A 206 0.43 9.66 -3.19
C LEU A 206 -0.53 10.81 -3.55
N ARG A 207 -0.38 11.99 -2.95
CA ARG A 207 -1.32 13.11 -3.07
C ARG A 207 -1.35 13.69 -4.48
N GLY A 208 -0.20 13.77 -5.18
CA GLY A 208 -0.06 14.50 -6.44
C GLY A 208 -0.06 16.01 -6.25
N GLU A 209 -0.24 16.75 -7.34
CA GLU A 209 -0.21 18.21 -7.36
C GLU A 209 -1.55 18.78 -7.83
N GLU A 210 -2.05 19.79 -7.12
CA GLU A 210 -3.32 20.44 -7.44
C GLU A 210 -3.20 21.22 -8.76
N GLY A 211 -4.20 21.09 -9.61
CA GLY A 211 -4.37 21.94 -10.80
C GLY A 211 -5.15 23.22 -10.44
N ILE A 212 -5.06 24.19 -11.35
CA ILE A 212 -5.79 25.47 -11.26
C ILE A 212 -6.68 25.60 -12.48
N ARG A 213 -7.96 25.85 -12.27
CA ARG A 213 -8.93 26.23 -13.29
C ARG A 213 -9.60 27.55 -12.88
N HIS A 214 -9.91 28.38 -13.83
CA HIS A 214 -10.72 29.55 -13.58
C HIS A 214 -11.98 29.55 -14.43
N ARG A 215 -13.02 30.15 -13.92
CA ARG A 215 -14.31 30.27 -14.57
C ARG A 215 -14.36 31.60 -15.33
N ARG A 216 -14.50 31.54 -16.63
CA ARG A 216 -14.61 32.74 -17.50
C ARG A 216 -15.97 32.80 -18.16
N LYS A 217 -16.60 33.95 -18.08
CA LYS A 217 -17.85 34.21 -18.79
C LYS A 217 -17.53 34.58 -20.28
N VAL A 218 -17.99 33.73 -21.19
CA VAL A 218 -17.85 33.97 -22.65
C VAL A 218 -19.24 33.91 -23.26
N LEU A 219 -19.67 35.03 -23.91
CA LEU A 219 -20.98 35.12 -24.59
C LEU A 219 -22.17 34.59 -23.74
N ASN A 220 -22.32 35.07 -22.52
CA ASN A 220 -23.36 34.65 -21.56
C ASN A 220 -23.27 33.19 -21.05
N LYS A 221 -22.21 32.45 -21.36
CA LYS A 221 -21.91 31.11 -20.76
C LYS A 221 -20.64 31.17 -19.93
N TYR A 222 -20.64 30.45 -18.83
CA TYR A 222 -19.42 30.25 -18.03
C TYR A 222 -18.69 29.03 -18.59
N LEU A 223 -17.42 29.23 -18.94
CA LEU A 223 -16.50 28.17 -19.38
C LEU A 223 -15.45 28.00 -18.29
N ASP A 224 -15.22 26.75 -17.89
CA ASP A 224 -14.10 26.39 -17.02
C ASP A 224 -12.86 26.23 -17.89
N ILE A 225 -11.89 27.11 -17.71
CA ILE A 225 -10.60 27.12 -18.42
C ILE A 225 -9.58 26.53 -17.45
N VAL A 226 -8.89 25.49 -17.86
CA VAL A 226 -7.82 24.87 -17.08
C VAL A 226 -6.52 25.61 -17.37
N ASP A 227 -6.00 26.32 -16.37
CA ASP A 227 -4.71 27.01 -16.46
C ASP A 227 -3.55 26.04 -16.27
N THR A 228 -3.66 25.22 -15.22
CA THR A 228 -2.68 24.19 -14.90
C THR A 228 -3.42 22.89 -14.63
N PRO A 229 -3.19 21.83 -15.42
CA PRO A 229 -3.83 20.54 -15.16
C PRO A 229 -3.30 19.94 -13.86
N PRO A 230 -4.13 19.22 -13.09
CA PRO A 230 -3.67 18.48 -11.91
C PRO A 230 -2.72 17.36 -12.32
N VAL A 231 -1.70 17.13 -11.52
CA VAL A 231 -0.79 15.99 -11.67
C VAL A 231 -1.19 14.90 -10.68
N ASN A 232 -1.66 13.77 -11.19
CA ASN A 232 -2.06 12.66 -10.33
C ASN A 232 -0.90 12.13 -9.49
N GLY A 233 -1.23 11.60 -8.31
CA GLY A 233 -0.27 10.96 -7.42
C GLY A 233 0.33 9.70 -8.03
N ALA A 234 1.51 9.33 -7.54
CA ALA A 234 2.17 8.09 -7.91
C ALA A 234 1.67 6.92 -7.05
N ASP A 235 1.65 5.73 -7.62
CA ASP A 235 1.30 4.49 -6.94
C ASP A 235 2.49 3.97 -6.12
N ILE A 236 2.21 3.39 -4.96
CA ILE A 236 3.20 2.78 -4.07
C ILE A 236 3.04 1.25 -4.14
N VAL A 237 4.10 0.56 -4.57
CA VAL A 237 4.17 -0.90 -4.53
C VAL A 237 4.80 -1.31 -3.20
N THR A 238 4.04 -2.00 -2.37
CA THR A 238 4.52 -2.49 -1.07
C THR A 238 5.25 -3.83 -1.20
N THR A 239 5.84 -4.29 -0.11
CA THR A 239 6.41 -5.64 0.00
C THR A 239 5.38 -6.65 0.49
N ILE A 240 4.20 -6.19 0.92
CA ILE A 240 3.14 -7.03 1.49
C ILE A 240 2.57 -7.97 0.42
N ASP A 241 2.49 -9.24 0.77
CA ASP A 241 1.78 -10.27 0.01
C ASP A 241 0.38 -10.47 0.60
N VAL A 242 -0.66 -10.25 -0.20
CA VAL A 242 -2.05 -10.31 0.27
C VAL A 242 -2.40 -11.70 0.80
N SER A 243 -1.91 -12.75 0.15
CA SER A 243 -2.20 -14.13 0.53
C SER A 243 -1.54 -14.50 1.86
N MET A 244 -0.27 -14.10 2.05
CA MET A 244 0.45 -14.30 3.31
C MET A 244 -0.13 -13.45 4.45
N GLN A 245 -0.53 -12.22 4.15
CA GLN A 245 -1.17 -11.32 5.11
C GLN A 245 -2.51 -11.90 5.61
N ASP A 246 -3.38 -12.36 4.70
CA ASP A 246 -4.67 -12.97 5.03
C ASP A 246 -4.49 -14.29 5.82
N LEU A 247 -3.53 -15.11 5.39
CA LEU A 247 -3.19 -16.33 6.12
C LEU A 247 -2.73 -16.05 7.56
N ALA A 248 -1.82 -15.07 7.72
CA ALA A 248 -1.30 -14.71 9.04
C ALA A 248 -2.40 -14.10 9.93
N GLU A 249 -3.28 -13.28 9.37
CA GLU A 249 -4.41 -12.69 10.09
C GLU A 249 -5.39 -13.76 10.56
N ARG A 250 -5.80 -14.67 9.67
CA ARG A 250 -6.71 -15.76 10.04
C ARG A 250 -6.12 -16.71 11.09
N ALA A 251 -4.85 -17.09 10.95
CA ALA A 251 -4.18 -17.95 11.91
C ALA A 251 -4.10 -17.29 13.29
N LEU A 252 -3.76 -16.00 13.34
CA LEU A 252 -3.67 -15.24 14.58
C LEU A 252 -5.05 -15.07 15.22
N LEU A 253 -6.07 -14.63 14.48
CA LEU A 253 -7.42 -14.39 14.99
C LEU A 253 -8.06 -15.67 15.56
N LYS A 254 -7.87 -16.80 14.90
CA LYS A 254 -8.32 -18.11 15.37
C LYS A 254 -7.82 -18.38 16.80
N GLU A 255 -6.55 -18.19 17.06
CA GLU A 255 -5.96 -18.44 18.39
C GLU A 255 -6.36 -17.36 19.39
N LEU A 256 -6.36 -16.06 19.00
CA LEU A 256 -6.76 -14.96 19.88
C LEU A 256 -8.19 -15.15 20.43
N ARG A 257 -9.12 -15.57 19.59
CA ARG A 257 -10.51 -15.85 19.99
C ARG A 257 -10.58 -17.08 20.90
N LEU A 258 -9.81 -18.13 20.59
CA LEU A 258 -9.80 -19.37 21.38
C LEU A 258 -9.32 -19.13 22.81
N ILE A 259 -8.25 -18.31 23.00
CA ILE A 259 -7.65 -18.09 24.31
C ILE A 259 -8.10 -16.78 24.97
N ASN A 260 -9.00 -16.05 24.33
CA ASN A 260 -9.50 -14.75 24.79
C ASN A 260 -8.35 -13.76 25.13
N ALA A 261 -7.44 -13.56 24.18
CA ALA A 261 -6.27 -12.71 24.36
C ALA A 261 -6.61 -11.21 24.18
N ASN A 262 -5.77 -10.33 24.71
CA ASN A 262 -5.98 -8.88 24.63
C ASN A 262 -5.38 -8.28 23.35
N VAL A 263 -4.20 -8.74 22.95
CA VAL A 263 -3.45 -8.24 21.80
C VAL A 263 -2.76 -9.40 21.10
N GLY A 264 -2.72 -9.36 19.79
CA GLY A 264 -1.96 -10.28 18.96
C GLY A 264 -1.16 -9.55 17.87
N VAL A 265 0.06 -10.03 17.64
CA VAL A 265 0.96 -9.56 16.58
C VAL A 265 1.50 -10.77 15.84
N ALA A 266 1.51 -10.72 14.52
CA ALA A 266 2.23 -11.66 13.68
C ALA A 266 2.96 -10.89 12.56
N ILE A 267 4.24 -11.20 12.34
CA ILE A 267 5.05 -10.57 11.30
C ILE A 267 5.78 -11.68 10.54
N VAL A 268 5.70 -11.63 9.21
CA VAL A 268 6.45 -12.52 8.30
C VAL A 268 7.41 -11.66 7.47
N MET A 269 8.68 -12.07 7.44
CA MET A 269 9.73 -11.35 6.73
C MET A 269 10.51 -12.30 5.82
N GLU A 270 10.78 -11.88 4.60
CA GLU A 270 11.65 -12.59 3.68
C GLU A 270 13.11 -12.49 4.13
N VAL A 271 13.81 -13.64 4.20
CA VAL A 271 15.13 -13.69 4.83
C VAL A 271 16.16 -12.87 4.07
N LYS A 272 16.25 -13.00 2.76
CA LYS A 272 17.31 -12.40 1.94
C LYS A 272 17.17 -10.90 1.75
N THR A 273 15.93 -10.39 1.68
CA THR A 273 15.65 -8.99 1.31
C THR A 273 15.25 -8.13 2.50
N GLY A 274 14.75 -8.73 3.58
CA GLY A 274 14.13 -7.99 4.68
C GLY A 274 12.71 -7.52 4.37
N ASP A 275 12.11 -7.97 3.26
CA ASP A 275 10.74 -7.61 2.89
C ASP A 275 9.73 -8.09 3.91
N VAL A 276 8.97 -7.18 4.46
CA VAL A 276 7.83 -7.52 5.31
C VAL A 276 6.68 -7.99 4.41
N LYS A 277 6.46 -9.31 4.38
CA LYS A 277 5.41 -9.93 3.57
C LYS A 277 4.05 -9.91 4.24
N ALA A 278 4.03 -9.98 5.56
CA ALA A 278 2.81 -9.84 6.36
C ALA A 278 3.11 -9.14 7.69
N ILE A 279 2.18 -8.29 8.13
CA ILE A 279 2.24 -7.62 9.42
C ILE A 279 0.82 -7.42 9.96
N VAL A 280 0.49 -8.16 11.00
CA VAL A 280 -0.85 -8.22 11.61
C VAL A 280 -0.78 -7.65 13.01
N ASN A 281 -1.74 -6.79 13.35
CA ASN A 281 -1.81 -6.12 14.66
C ASN A 281 -3.26 -6.14 15.15
N MET A 282 -3.61 -7.08 16.01
CA MET A 282 -4.97 -7.24 16.51
C MET A 282 -5.09 -6.83 17.96
N THR A 283 -6.07 -6.02 18.28
CA THR A 283 -6.43 -5.61 19.66
C THR A 283 -7.88 -5.95 19.90
N LYS A 284 -8.17 -6.59 21.04
CA LYS A 284 -9.52 -6.85 21.48
C LYS A 284 -10.21 -5.53 21.84
N CYS A 285 -11.38 -5.26 21.25
CA CYS A 285 -12.15 -4.05 21.44
C CYS A 285 -13.40 -4.26 22.30
N ALA A 286 -14.14 -3.19 22.56
CA ALA A 286 -15.33 -3.21 23.41
C ALA A 286 -16.51 -4.00 22.83
N ASP A 287 -16.51 -4.22 21.50
CA ASP A 287 -17.48 -5.06 20.77
C ASP A 287 -17.17 -6.56 20.88
N ASP A 288 -16.18 -6.94 21.72
CA ASP A 288 -15.69 -8.30 21.92
C ASP A 288 -15.01 -8.93 20.69
N ASP A 289 -14.76 -8.14 19.65
CA ASP A 289 -14.01 -8.55 18.44
C ASP A 289 -12.63 -7.87 18.38
N TYR A 290 -11.83 -8.25 17.38
CA TYR A 290 -10.44 -7.83 17.20
C TYR A 290 -10.30 -6.89 16.00
N HIS A 291 -9.66 -5.74 16.25
CA HIS A 291 -9.44 -4.73 15.22
C HIS A 291 -8.00 -4.21 15.22
N GLU A 292 -7.54 -3.76 14.06
CA GLU A 292 -6.26 -3.06 13.93
C GLU A 292 -6.40 -1.59 14.35
N ILE A 293 -6.14 -1.28 15.64
CA ILE A 293 -6.22 0.08 16.18
C ILE A 293 -4.84 0.72 16.38
N LYS A 294 -3.79 -0.09 16.60
CA LYS A 294 -2.41 0.33 16.84
C LYS A 294 -1.45 -0.60 16.12
N ASN A 295 -0.33 -0.08 15.62
CA ASN A 295 0.74 -0.91 15.05
C ASN A 295 1.66 -1.40 16.16
N HIS A 296 1.23 -2.43 16.90
CA HIS A 296 1.95 -3.04 18.00
C HIS A 296 3.29 -3.63 17.57
N ALA A 297 3.37 -4.12 16.34
CA ALA A 297 4.57 -4.74 15.77
C ALA A 297 5.82 -3.84 15.81
N ILE A 298 5.62 -2.52 15.63
CA ILE A 298 6.70 -1.54 15.55
C ILE A 298 6.79 -0.60 16.76
N SER A 299 5.71 -0.50 17.55
CA SER A 299 5.60 0.51 18.60
C SER A 299 5.65 -0.03 20.02
N ASP A 300 5.36 -1.34 20.24
CA ASP A 300 5.28 -1.88 21.58
C ASP A 300 6.67 -2.16 22.17
N LEU A 301 7.02 -1.41 23.19
CA LEU A 301 8.23 -1.58 23.97
C LEU A 301 7.96 -2.50 25.15
N LEU A 302 8.07 -3.81 24.91
CA LEU A 302 7.83 -4.85 25.90
C LEU A 302 9.12 -5.62 26.20
N GLU A 303 9.17 -6.23 27.38
CA GLU A 303 10.22 -7.16 27.75
C GLU A 303 10.06 -8.45 26.93
N PRO A 304 11.00 -8.79 26.04
CA PRO A 304 10.85 -9.91 25.10
C PRO A 304 10.85 -11.28 25.78
N GLY A 305 11.37 -11.35 27.01
CA GLY A 305 11.49 -12.58 27.76
C GLY A 305 12.39 -13.61 27.06
N SER A 306 12.01 -14.89 27.14
CA SER A 306 12.87 -16.02 26.74
C SER A 306 13.29 -16.06 25.27
N VAL A 307 12.67 -15.30 24.34
CA VAL A 307 13.20 -15.16 22.97
C VAL A 307 14.53 -14.41 22.96
N PHE A 308 14.80 -13.56 23.96
CA PHE A 308 16.05 -12.85 24.12
C PHE A 308 17.23 -13.76 24.55
N LYS A 309 16.96 -14.92 25.15
CA LYS A 309 18.00 -15.87 25.55
C LYS A 309 18.88 -16.34 24.40
N THR A 310 18.34 -16.38 23.19
CA THR A 310 19.09 -16.66 21.97
C THR A 310 20.23 -15.66 21.79
N ALA A 311 19.95 -14.36 21.96
CA ALA A 311 20.98 -13.31 21.87
C ALA A 311 22.03 -13.46 23.00
N SER A 312 21.60 -13.74 24.21
CA SER A 312 22.51 -13.94 25.36
C SER A 312 23.48 -15.10 25.12
N ILE A 313 22.97 -16.22 24.69
CA ILE A 313 23.83 -17.39 24.38
C ILE A 313 24.71 -17.13 23.16
N MET A 314 24.22 -16.42 22.15
CA MET A 314 25.04 -16.02 21.00
C MET A 314 26.23 -15.14 21.40
N VAL A 315 26.04 -14.18 22.32
CA VAL A 315 27.14 -13.37 22.84
C VAL A 315 28.21 -14.24 23.48
N ALA A 316 27.82 -15.18 24.36
CA ALA A 316 28.74 -16.05 25.05
C ALA A 316 29.49 -17.02 24.10
N LEU A 317 28.80 -17.54 23.08
CA LEU A 317 29.40 -18.39 22.03
C LEU A 317 30.35 -17.59 21.12
N ASP A 318 29.97 -16.37 20.74
CA ASP A 318 30.74 -15.52 19.82
C ASP A 318 32.01 -14.99 20.47
N ASP A 319 31.93 -14.62 21.76
CA ASP A 319 33.10 -14.24 22.57
C ASP A 319 33.99 -15.44 22.87
N GLY A 320 33.52 -16.68 22.69
CA GLY A 320 34.27 -17.90 22.93
C GLY A 320 34.45 -18.23 24.41
N VAL A 321 33.67 -17.64 25.31
CA VAL A 321 33.73 -17.92 26.73
C VAL A 321 33.05 -19.26 27.10
N VAL A 322 32.20 -19.75 26.21
CA VAL A 322 31.57 -21.09 26.29
C VAL A 322 31.49 -21.73 24.92
N ASP A 323 31.27 -23.05 24.90
CA ASP A 323 30.95 -23.81 23.70
C ASP A 323 29.70 -24.68 23.90
N THR A 324 29.32 -25.47 22.91
CA THR A 324 28.13 -26.32 22.96
C THR A 324 28.25 -27.48 23.92
N THR A 325 29.46 -27.84 24.42
CA THR A 325 29.72 -28.88 25.39
C THR A 325 29.65 -28.36 26.84
N TYR A 326 29.63 -27.03 27.02
CA TYR A 326 29.57 -26.42 28.34
C TYR A 326 28.35 -26.91 29.13
N ARG A 327 28.58 -27.20 30.39
CA ARG A 327 27.54 -27.72 31.33
C ARG A 327 27.29 -26.72 32.43
N VAL A 328 26.03 -26.55 32.78
CA VAL A 328 25.59 -25.66 33.84
C VAL A 328 24.61 -26.38 34.77
N GLU A 329 24.83 -26.26 36.07
CA GLU A 329 23.93 -26.82 37.10
C GLU A 329 22.74 -25.89 37.33
N THR A 330 21.52 -26.43 37.30
CA THR A 330 20.27 -25.68 37.54
C THR A 330 19.53 -26.14 38.79
N ALA A 331 20.16 -27.05 39.56
CA ALA A 331 19.63 -27.61 40.77
C ALA A 331 18.18 -28.13 40.65
N GLY A 332 17.41 -28.08 41.70
CA GLY A 332 15.98 -28.40 41.71
C GLY A 332 15.07 -27.35 41.05
N GLY A 333 15.59 -26.50 40.17
CA GLY A 333 14.83 -25.48 39.45
C GLY A 333 14.65 -24.17 40.23
N VAL A 334 15.40 -23.98 41.32
CA VAL A 334 15.50 -22.71 42.07
C VAL A 334 16.98 -22.42 42.34
N TRP A 335 17.43 -21.23 42.03
CA TRP A 335 18.81 -20.79 42.21
C TRP A 335 18.86 -19.40 42.87
N PRO A 336 19.59 -19.22 43.98
CA PRO A 336 19.74 -17.94 44.64
C PRO A 336 20.68 -17.02 43.80
N MET A 337 20.19 -15.84 43.44
CA MET A 337 20.96 -14.82 42.72
C MET A 337 20.81 -13.47 43.42
N TYR A 338 21.88 -13.03 44.11
CA TYR A 338 21.95 -11.69 44.73
C TYR A 338 20.76 -11.35 45.64
N GLY A 339 20.34 -12.28 46.47
CA GLY A 339 19.21 -12.11 47.41
C GLY A 339 17.82 -12.29 46.79
N ARG A 340 17.76 -12.72 45.53
CA ARG A 340 16.51 -13.12 44.83
C ARG A 340 16.62 -14.56 44.34
N GLU A 341 15.49 -15.20 44.12
CA GLU A 341 15.45 -16.53 43.55
C GLU A 341 15.15 -16.45 42.04
N MET A 342 16.06 -17.03 41.23
CA MET A 342 15.80 -17.35 39.85
C MET A 342 15.11 -18.71 39.76
N LYS A 343 14.02 -18.81 39.01
CA LYS A 343 13.23 -20.05 38.94
C LYS A 343 13.06 -20.50 37.49
N ASP A 344 13.24 -21.80 37.27
CA ASP A 344 12.83 -22.45 36.03
C ASP A 344 11.33 -22.79 36.08
N HIS A 345 10.68 -22.91 34.93
CA HIS A 345 9.23 -23.13 34.87
C HIS A 345 8.79 -24.48 35.50
N ASN A 346 9.70 -25.46 35.59
CA ASN A 346 9.44 -26.79 36.19
C ASN A 346 9.92 -26.93 37.65
N TRP A 347 10.24 -25.84 38.35
CA TRP A 347 10.78 -25.86 39.71
C TRP A 347 9.94 -26.66 40.70
N ARG A 348 8.61 -26.68 40.52
CA ARG A 348 7.70 -27.51 41.35
C ARG A 348 7.75 -28.99 41.01
N ARG A 349 8.43 -29.37 39.91
CA ARG A 349 8.58 -30.76 39.45
C ARG A 349 10.02 -31.27 39.59
N GLY A 350 10.86 -30.61 40.40
CA GLY A 350 12.22 -31.03 40.69
C GLY A 350 13.32 -30.41 39.83
N GLY A 351 12.99 -29.44 38.91
CA GLY A 351 13.99 -28.77 38.10
C GLY A 351 14.58 -29.66 37.01
N TYR A 352 15.75 -29.25 36.50
CA TYR A 352 16.45 -29.95 35.39
C TYR A 352 17.82 -30.52 35.80
N GLY A 353 18.37 -30.10 36.93
CA GLY A 353 19.74 -30.50 37.35
C GLY A 353 20.80 -29.97 36.38
N MET A 354 21.69 -30.84 35.94
CA MET A 354 22.79 -30.49 35.03
C MET A 354 22.30 -30.42 33.56
N LEU A 355 22.50 -29.30 32.92
CA LEU A 355 22.16 -29.09 31.51
C LEU A 355 23.41 -28.76 30.67
N THR A 356 23.45 -29.21 29.43
CA THR A 356 24.38 -28.68 28.44
C THR A 356 23.86 -27.31 27.90
N LEU A 357 24.75 -26.49 27.35
CA LEU A 357 24.37 -25.20 26.78
C LEU A 357 23.20 -25.30 25.77
N PRO A 358 23.18 -26.22 24.76
CA PRO A 358 22.02 -26.41 23.91
C PRO A 358 20.75 -26.74 24.70
N GLN A 359 20.83 -27.62 25.68
CA GLN A 359 19.66 -28.00 26.52
C GLN A 359 19.09 -26.82 27.30
N THR A 360 19.93 -25.81 27.71
CA THR A 360 19.39 -24.61 28.37
C THR A 360 18.42 -23.82 27.50
N LEU A 361 18.67 -23.76 26.19
CA LEU A 361 17.75 -23.14 25.23
C LEU A 361 16.58 -24.03 24.87
N MET A 362 16.82 -25.34 24.71
CA MET A 362 15.77 -26.31 24.36
C MET A 362 14.66 -26.37 25.41
N VAL A 363 15.02 -26.38 26.69
CA VAL A 363 14.09 -26.37 27.82
C VAL A 363 13.81 -24.94 28.35
N SER A 364 14.38 -23.93 27.70
CA SER A 364 14.24 -22.52 28.10
C SER A 364 14.56 -22.23 29.57
N SER A 365 15.61 -22.86 30.12
CA SER A 365 16.00 -22.66 31.52
C SER A 365 16.40 -21.20 31.77
N ASN A 366 15.77 -20.56 32.75
CA ASN A 366 16.15 -19.25 33.27
C ASN A 366 17.48 -19.33 34.00
N ILE A 367 17.61 -20.31 34.86
CA ILE A 367 18.80 -20.53 35.69
C ILE A 367 20.00 -20.82 34.81
N GLY A 368 19.86 -21.71 33.83
CA GLY A 368 20.96 -22.09 32.96
C GLY A 368 21.52 -20.90 32.18
N VAL A 369 20.66 -20.13 31.54
CA VAL A 369 21.11 -18.95 30.76
C VAL A 369 21.64 -17.84 31.66
N SER A 370 20.94 -17.52 32.77
CA SER A 370 21.38 -16.43 33.66
C SER A 370 22.71 -16.77 34.36
N ARG A 371 22.95 -18.01 34.71
CA ARG A 371 24.25 -18.46 35.25
C ARG A 371 25.37 -18.37 34.24
N ILE A 372 25.14 -18.91 33.04
CA ILE A 372 26.17 -18.80 31.96
C ILE A 372 26.60 -17.34 31.76
N ILE A 373 25.67 -16.40 31.73
CA ILE A 373 26.00 -15.00 31.53
C ILE A 373 26.59 -14.35 32.76
N ASP A 374 26.05 -14.64 33.95
CA ASP A 374 26.56 -14.06 35.20
C ASP A 374 27.96 -14.57 35.53
N ASP A 375 28.21 -15.88 35.42
CA ASP A 375 29.51 -16.49 35.68
C ASP A 375 30.65 -15.89 34.84
N HIS A 376 30.37 -15.42 33.59
CA HIS A 376 31.37 -14.89 32.66
C HIS A 376 31.40 -13.37 32.56
N TYR A 377 30.31 -12.67 32.88
CA TYR A 377 30.23 -11.21 32.64
C TYR A 377 29.88 -10.37 33.86
N HIS A 378 29.69 -10.94 35.07
CA HIS A 378 29.29 -10.14 36.26
C HIS A 378 30.29 -9.05 36.62
N ASN A 379 31.61 -9.22 36.34
CA ASN A 379 32.66 -8.23 36.58
C ASN A 379 32.74 -7.18 35.45
N THR A 380 32.23 -7.50 34.27
CA THR A 380 32.33 -6.67 33.05
C THR A 380 31.01 -6.69 32.29
N PRO A 381 29.86 -6.27 32.90
CA PRO A 381 28.56 -6.34 32.29
C PRO A 381 28.44 -5.51 31.00
N GLU A 382 29.29 -4.46 30.85
CA GLU A 382 29.40 -3.67 29.62
C GLU A 382 29.80 -4.51 28.42
N LYS A 383 30.69 -5.53 28.57
CA LYS A 383 31.06 -6.44 27.48
C LYS A 383 29.87 -7.23 26.97
N TYR A 384 29.04 -7.75 27.89
CA TYR A 384 27.83 -8.45 27.53
C TYR A 384 26.87 -7.54 26.75
N VAL A 385 26.60 -6.33 27.24
CA VAL A 385 25.68 -5.39 26.56
C VAL A 385 26.26 -4.92 25.22
N GLN A 386 27.57 -4.70 25.13
CA GLN A 386 28.24 -4.45 23.84
C GLN A 386 28.06 -5.61 22.88
N GLY A 387 28.12 -6.86 23.38
CA GLY A 387 27.80 -8.06 22.63
C GLY A 387 26.37 -8.03 22.08
N ILE A 388 25.39 -7.68 22.90
CA ILE A 388 23.99 -7.50 22.47
C ILE A 388 23.86 -6.41 21.40
N TYR A 389 24.57 -5.29 21.54
CA TYR A 389 24.60 -4.23 20.54
C TYR A 389 25.27 -4.69 19.23
N ARG A 390 26.33 -5.49 19.30
CA ARG A 390 27.00 -6.13 18.15
C ARG A 390 26.03 -7.01 17.36
N LEU A 391 25.11 -7.70 18.05
CA LEU A 391 24.06 -8.50 17.42
C LEU A 391 22.95 -7.67 16.73
N GLY A 392 22.98 -6.34 16.83
CA GLY A 392 22.05 -5.45 16.14
C GLY A 392 20.68 -5.26 16.79
N LEU A 393 20.44 -5.83 17.99
CA LEU A 393 19.14 -5.75 18.69
C LEU A 393 18.74 -4.32 19.10
N ALA A 394 19.72 -3.43 19.24
CA ALA A 394 19.52 -2.03 19.61
C ALA A 394 19.59 -1.07 18.41
N ASP A 395 19.77 -1.58 17.20
CA ASP A 395 19.91 -0.76 16.00
C ASP A 395 18.60 -0.03 15.67
N ASP A 396 18.74 1.16 15.13
CA ASP A 396 17.62 1.83 14.45
C ASP A 396 17.36 1.11 13.12
N LEU A 397 16.17 0.60 12.98
CA LEU A 397 15.74 -0.13 11.78
C LEU A 397 15.28 0.78 10.65
N HIS A 398 15.27 2.10 10.85
CA HIS A 398 14.81 3.11 9.89
C HIS A 398 13.44 2.82 9.28
N ILE A 399 12.52 2.34 10.11
CA ILE A 399 11.15 1.98 9.68
C ILE A 399 10.39 3.22 9.22
N PRO A 400 9.91 3.28 7.97
CA PRO A 400 9.26 4.47 7.42
C PRO A 400 7.80 4.62 7.89
N LEU A 401 7.44 4.12 9.07
CA LEU A 401 6.09 4.17 9.61
C LEU A 401 6.08 4.98 10.90
N GLN A 402 5.12 5.89 11.01
CA GLN A 402 4.95 6.70 12.21
C GLN A 402 4.66 5.84 13.43
N GLY A 403 5.32 6.16 14.55
CA GLY A 403 5.17 5.45 15.82
C GLY A 403 6.14 4.29 15.99
N ALA A 404 7.06 4.04 15.05
CA ALA A 404 8.14 3.10 15.25
C ALA A 404 9.01 3.55 16.44
N SER A 405 9.38 2.61 17.28
CA SER A 405 10.19 2.85 18.48
C SER A 405 11.45 1.99 18.42
N PRO A 406 12.64 2.58 18.61
CA PRO A 406 13.86 1.79 18.74
C PRO A 406 13.87 0.97 20.03
N ALA A 407 14.58 -0.15 20.01
CA ALA A 407 14.75 -0.97 21.21
C ALA A 407 15.52 -0.18 22.30
N ARG A 408 15.17 -0.45 23.56
CA ARG A 408 15.80 0.18 24.73
C ARG A 408 16.51 -0.89 25.54
N ILE A 409 17.83 -0.96 25.38
CA ILE A 409 18.72 -1.87 26.12
C ILE A 409 19.72 -1.00 26.89
N ARG A 410 19.66 -1.09 28.21
CA ARG A 410 20.45 -0.21 29.08
C ARG A 410 21.91 -0.61 29.08
N MET A 411 22.81 0.34 28.76
CA MET A 411 24.25 0.20 28.91
C MET A 411 24.67 0.49 30.38
N PRO A 412 25.46 -0.35 31.03
CA PRO A 412 26.00 -0.06 32.36
C PRO A 412 26.85 1.23 32.33
N LYS A 413 26.65 2.13 33.30
CA LYS A 413 27.43 3.35 33.48
C LYS A 413 28.08 3.36 34.85
N LYS A 414 29.38 3.60 34.90
CA LYS A 414 30.14 3.81 36.13
C LYS A 414 30.06 5.25 36.59
N ASP A 415 30.24 5.49 37.90
CA ASP A 415 30.35 6.82 38.47
C ASP A 415 31.58 7.58 37.91
N ALA A 416 31.69 8.87 38.22
CA ALA A 416 32.81 9.69 37.77
C ALA A 416 34.20 9.19 38.24
N ARG A 417 34.21 8.34 39.27
CA ARG A 417 35.44 7.72 39.81
C ARG A 417 35.73 6.33 39.20
N GLY A 418 34.85 5.83 38.31
CA GLY A 418 34.98 4.53 37.66
C GLY A 418 34.80 3.32 38.59
N LYS A 419 34.34 3.54 39.82
CA LYS A 419 34.33 2.50 40.89
C LYS A 419 32.99 1.75 41.00
N GLN A 420 31.86 2.44 40.84
CA GLN A 420 30.53 1.85 41.05
C GLN A 420 29.61 2.10 39.85
N TYR A 421 28.77 1.13 39.54
CA TYR A 421 27.74 1.31 38.55
C TYR A 421 26.57 2.11 39.14
N VAL A 422 26.22 3.24 38.50
CA VAL A 422 25.15 4.14 38.98
C VAL A 422 23.77 3.78 38.48
N ASN A 423 23.67 3.03 37.38
CA ASN A 423 22.41 2.62 36.76
C ASN A 423 22.25 1.11 36.63
N TRP A 424 23.03 0.33 37.40
CA TRP A 424 23.12 -1.11 37.26
C TRP A 424 23.15 -1.79 38.63
N SER A 425 22.22 -2.71 38.89
CA SER A 425 22.19 -3.53 40.08
C SER A 425 22.84 -4.90 39.83
N LYS A 426 23.22 -5.60 40.87
CA LYS A 426 23.76 -6.97 40.79
C LYS A 426 22.78 -7.93 40.10
N THR A 427 21.45 -7.68 40.23
CA THR A 427 20.42 -8.52 39.63
C THR A 427 20.16 -8.15 38.16
N THR A 428 20.58 -6.98 37.67
CA THR A 428 20.28 -6.51 36.30
C THR A 428 20.83 -7.49 35.26
N LEU A 429 22.08 -7.91 35.34
CA LEU A 429 22.71 -8.82 34.39
C LEU A 429 21.97 -10.14 34.25
N PRO A 430 21.73 -10.91 35.35
CA PRO A 430 20.98 -12.16 35.27
C PRO A 430 19.57 -12.01 34.70
N TRP A 431 18.83 -10.94 35.06
CA TRP A 431 17.47 -10.70 34.57
C TRP A 431 17.48 -10.24 33.13
N MET A 432 18.43 -9.40 32.73
CA MET A 432 18.59 -8.97 31.33
C MET A 432 18.90 -10.16 30.42
N SER A 433 19.71 -11.10 30.88
CA SER A 433 20.09 -12.28 30.09
C SER A 433 18.91 -13.17 29.69
N ILE A 434 17.81 -13.09 30.42
CA ILE A 434 16.57 -13.82 30.12
C ILE A 434 15.46 -12.91 29.56
N GLY A 435 15.81 -11.66 29.17
CA GLY A 435 14.94 -10.72 28.46
C GLY A 435 14.05 -9.86 29.34
N TYR A 436 14.39 -9.65 30.61
CA TYR A 436 13.80 -8.63 31.46
C TYR A 436 14.70 -7.38 31.51
N GLU A 437 14.21 -6.28 32.03
CA GLU A 437 14.91 -4.99 32.09
C GLU A 437 15.38 -4.45 30.70
N THR A 438 14.84 -5.01 29.61
CA THR A 438 15.03 -4.57 28.24
C THR A 438 13.66 -4.32 27.62
N GLN A 439 13.59 -3.42 26.65
CA GLN A 439 12.35 -3.12 25.93
C GLN A 439 12.63 -3.21 24.41
N VAL A 440 12.09 -4.22 23.76
CA VAL A 440 12.37 -4.54 22.37
C VAL A 440 11.07 -4.72 21.60
N PRO A 441 10.82 -3.92 20.53
CA PRO A 441 9.65 -4.12 19.68
C PRO A 441 9.69 -5.50 19.00
N PRO A 442 8.53 -6.09 18.71
CA PRO A 442 8.46 -7.37 18.00
C PRO A 442 9.27 -7.40 16.71
N ILE A 443 9.23 -6.32 15.91
CA ILE A 443 9.96 -6.24 14.64
C ILE A 443 11.49 -6.26 14.84
N SER A 444 12.02 -5.64 15.91
CA SER A 444 13.47 -5.68 16.20
C SER A 444 13.90 -7.09 16.61
N THR A 445 13.07 -7.79 17.38
CA THR A 445 13.30 -9.20 17.70
C THR A 445 13.29 -10.05 16.43
N LEU A 446 12.31 -9.86 15.53
CA LEU A 446 12.24 -10.58 14.27
C LEU A 446 13.45 -10.29 13.37
N THR A 447 13.87 -9.03 13.25
CA THR A 447 15.02 -8.63 12.43
C THR A 447 16.30 -9.33 12.91
N PHE A 448 16.49 -9.50 14.23
CA PHE A 448 17.57 -10.29 14.78
C PHE A 448 17.48 -11.79 14.40
N TYR A 449 16.31 -12.40 14.49
CA TYR A 449 16.12 -13.80 14.05
C TYR A 449 16.27 -13.95 12.53
N ASN A 450 15.84 -12.94 11.76
CA ASN A 450 16.06 -12.88 10.33
C ASN A 450 17.55 -12.84 9.97
N ALA A 451 18.34 -12.10 10.74
CA ALA A 451 19.79 -12.05 10.54
C ALA A 451 20.45 -13.41 10.83
N ILE A 452 20.00 -14.16 11.85
CA ILE A 452 20.48 -15.54 12.08
C ILE A 452 20.14 -16.41 10.87
N ALA A 453 18.90 -16.36 10.39
CA ALA A 453 18.44 -17.09 9.21
C ALA A 453 19.24 -16.73 7.95
N ASN A 454 19.68 -15.49 7.82
CA ASN A 454 20.44 -14.97 6.68
C ASN A 454 21.98 -15.15 6.83
N GLY A 455 22.40 -16.15 7.58
CA GLY A 455 23.83 -16.42 7.76
C GLY A 455 24.61 -15.36 8.54
N GLY A 456 23.94 -14.52 9.28
CA GLY A 456 24.49 -13.41 10.07
C GLY A 456 24.35 -12.04 9.40
N LYS A 457 23.87 -11.95 8.18
CA LYS A 457 23.62 -10.68 7.48
C LYS A 457 22.29 -10.09 7.89
N MET A 458 22.30 -8.88 8.44
CA MET A 458 21.12 -8.20 8.96
C MET A 458 20.55 -7.23 7.92
N MET A 459 19.33 -7.46 7.49
CA MET A 459 18.60 -6.63 6.55
C MET A 459 17.65 -5.70 7.29
N ALA A 460 17.51 -4.46 6.80
CA ALA A 460 16.47 -3.55 7.28
C ALA A 460 15.07 -4.07 6.88
N PRO A 461 14.06 -3.99 7.77
CA PRO A 461 12.69 -4.30 7.41
C PRO A 461 12.20 -3.34 6.31
N ARG A 462 11.85 -3.87 5.14
CA ARG A 462 11.40 -3.10 3.99
C ARG A 462 9.88 -3.24 3.84
N PHE A 463 9.18 -2.12 3.65
CA PHE A 463 7.72 -2.05 3.50
C PHE A 463 7.28 -1.62 2.10
N VAL A 464 8.15 -0.93 1.38
CA VAL A 464 7.87 -0.43 0.03
C VAL A 464 8.97 -0.89 -0.91
N LYS A 465 8.55 -1.44 -2.05
CA LYS A 465 9.42 -1.96 -3.09
C LYS A 465 9.70 -0.90 -4.16
N ALA A 466 8.64 -0.23 -4.61
CA ALA A 466 8.76 0.73 -5.71
C ALA A 466 7.69 1.83 -5.65
N VAL A 467 7.96 2.91 -6.39
CA VAL A 467 6.99 3.94 -6.73
C VAL A 467 6.74 3.87 -8.23
N MET A 468 5.48 3.83 -8.63
CA MET A 468 5.06 3.77 -10.03
C MET A 468 4.24 5.00 -10.40
N LYS A 469 4.38 5.47 -11.63
CA LYS A 469 3.54 6.52 -12.19
C LYS A 469 3.10 6.09 -13.59
N ASP A 470 1.80 6.12 -13.83
CA ASP A 470 1.20 5.73 -15.10
C ASP A 470 1.65 4.32 -15.58
N GLY A 471 1.82 3.38 -14.64
CA GLY A 471 2.25 2.02 -14.89
C GLY A 471 3.76 1.84 -15.08
N VAL A 472 4.55 2.90 -14.94
CA VAL A 472 6.02 2.86 -15.07
C VAL A 472 6.67 3.04 -13.71
N VAL A 473 7.65 2.20 -13.38
CA VAL A 473 8.46 2.34 -12.15
C VAL A 473 9.34 3.58 -12.29
N ILE A 474 9.14 4.58 -11.42
CA ILE A 474 9.91 5.82 -11.39
C ILE A 474 10.98 5.80 -10.30
N LYS A 475 10.80 4.97 -9.28
CA LYS A 475 11.78 4.79 -8.20
C LYS A 475 11.67 3.37 -7.64
N GLU A 476 12.78 2.71 -7.48
CA GLU A 476 12.89 1.43 -6.79
C GLU A 476 13.64 1.60 -5.47
N PHE A 477 13.24 0.86 -4.43
CA PHE A 477 13.90 0.85 -3.14
C PHE A 477 14.60 -0.50 -3.00
N GLU A 478 15.91 -0.49 -3.09
CA GLU A 478 16.72 -1.69 -2.92
C GLU A 478 16.71 -2.18 -1.46
N PRO A 479 16.91 -3.49 -1.21
CA PRO A 479 17.13 -4.03 0.12
C PRO A 479 18.34 -3.40 0.79
N VAL A 480 18.18 -2.89 2.02
CA VAL A 480 19.24 -2.22 2.77
C VAL A 480 19.86 -3.18 3.78
N VAL A 481 21.17 -3.28 3.77
CA VAL A 481 21.96 -4.06 4.74
C VAL A 481 22.27 -3.18 5.93
N LEU A 482 21.79 -3.51 7.12
CA LEU A 482 22.12 -2.82 8.37
C LEU A 482 23.50 -3.28 8.88
N ARG A 483 23.77 -4.57 8.81
CA ARG A 483 25.03 -5.17 9.21
C ARG A 483 25.39 -6.34 8.29
N GLU A 484 26.61 -6.31 7.77
CA GLU A 484 27.11 -7.44 6.94
C GLU A 484 27.26 -8.72 7.77
N ARG A 485 27.54 -8.59 9.07
CA ARG A 485 27.71 -9.73 9.97
C ARG A 485 27.42 -9.35 11.41
N ILE A 486 26.48 -10.07 12.05
CA ILE A 486 26.15 -9.90 13.48
C ILE A 486 26.98 -10.79 14.39
N ALA A 487 27.49 -11.92 13.92
CA ALA A 487 28.33 -12.87 14.68
C ALA A 487 29.17 -13.71 13.72
N LYS A 488 30.13 -14.47 14.28
CA LYS A 488 30.96 -15.42 13.51
C LYS A 488 30.09 -16.48 12.82
N GLU A 489 30.48 -16.94 11.66
CA GLU A 489 29.75 -17.97 10.90
C GLU A 489 29.59 -19.26 11.73
N THR A 490 30.62 -19.64 12.48
CA THR A 490 30.58 -20.79 13.40
C THR A 490 29.51 -20.61 14.49
N THR A 491 29.37 -19.39 15.03
CA THR A 491 28.34 -19.05 16.02
C THR A 491 26.95 -19.16 15.40
N ILE A 492 26.75 -18.63 14.19
CA ILE A 492 25.48 -18.71 13.46
C ILE A 492 25.10 -20.18 13.22
N LYS A 493 26.02 -21.02 12.73
CA LYS A 493 25.75 -22.45 12.50
C LYS A 493 25.36 -23.17 13.80
N LYS A 494 26.10 -22.93 14.91
CA LYS A 494 25.79 -23.53 16.21
C LYS A 494 24.42 -23.11 16.71
N ILE A 495 24.08 -21.80 16.66
CA ILE A 495 22.79 -21.33 17.16
C ILE A 495 21.62 -21.79 16.29
N THR A 496 21.78 -21.87 14.96
CA THR A 496 20.76 -22.43 14.07
C THR A 496 20.40 -23.87 14.44
N THR A 497 21.43 -24.72 14.66
CA THR A 497 21.23 -26.11 15.12
C THR A 497 20.53 -26.16 16.48
N ILE A 498 20.92 -25.29 17.42
CA ILE A 498 20.28 -25.25 18.75
C ILE A 498 18.80 -24.82 18.61
N LEU A 499 18.50 -23.81 17.78
CA LEU A 499 17.14 -23.33 17.57
C LEU A 499 16.26 -24.37 16.85
N GLU A 500 16.83 -25.16 15.95
CA GLU A 500 16.14 -26.31 15.36
C GLU A 500 15.82 -27.35 16.45
N HIS A 501 16.79 -27.70 17.34
CA HIS A 501 16.55 -28.63 18.45
C HIS A 501 15.53 -28.09 19.47
N VAL A 502 15.39 -26.77 19.66
CA VAL A 502 14.29 -26.19 20.47
C VAL A 502 12.94 -26.61 19.92
N VAL A 503 12.81 -26.70 18.60
CA VAL A 503 11.56 -27.09 17.93
C VAL A 503 11.41 -28.60 17.85
N SER A 504 12.42 -29.33 17.38
CA SER A 504 12.32 -30.79 17.18
C SER A 504 12.28 -31.58 18.51
N GLN A 505 13.02 -31.15 19.54
CA GLN A 505 13.20 -31.88 20.78
C GLN A 505 12.76 -31.11 22.02
N GLY A 506 12.69 -29.76 21.95
CA GLY A 506 12.46 -28.90 23.11
C GLY A 506 11.01 -28.46 23.30
N LEU A 507 10.84 -27.25 23.86
CA LEU A 507 9.53 -26.66 24.18
C LEU A 507 8.81 -26.05 22.94
N GLY A 508 9.47 -26.00 21.81
CA GLY A 508 8.93 -25.44 20.55
C GLY A 508 8.18 -26.43 19.67
N LYS A 509 7.97 -27.67 20.08
CA LYS A 509 7.41 -28.76 19.26
C LYS A 509 6.14 -28.40 18.48
N LYS A 510 5.25 -27.59 19.09
CA LYS A 510 4.00 -27.18 18.43
C LYS A 510 4.17 -26.18 17.28
N ALA A 511 5.35 -25.58 17.14
CA ALA A 511 5.68 -24.73 16.00
C ALA A 511 6.34 -25.52 14.84
N GLY A 512 6.70 -26.78 15.08
CA GLY A 512 7.36 -27.64 14.08
C GLY A 512 6.39 -28.16 13.03
N SER A 513 6.93 -28.47 11.86
CA SER A 513 6.24 -29.08 10.72
C SER A 513 6.70 -30.52 10.54
N GLN A 514 5.87 -31.34 9.88
CA GLN A 514 6.27 -32.67 9.40
C GLN A 514 6.91 -32.62 8.01
N SER A 515 6.70 -31.54 7.28
CA SER A 515 7.13 -31.37 5.88
C SER A 515 8.49 -30.70 5.75
N PHE A 516 8.88 -29.88 6.75
CA PHE A 516 10.15 -29.14 6.76
C PHE A 516 10.61 -28.86 8.19
N LEU A 517 11.91 -28.66 8.37
CA LEU A 517 12.47 -28.30 9.67
C LEU A 517 12.25 -26.82 9.98
N VAL A 518 11.94 -26.53 11.23
CA VAL A 518 11.75 -25.17 11.77
C VAL A 518 12.81 -24.91 12.83
N ALA A 519 13.39 -23.72 12.80
CA ALA A 519 14.28 -23.22 13.85
C ALA A 519 13.62 -22.04 14.56
N GLY A 520 13.59 -22.04 15.91
CA GLY A 520 12.96 -20.94 16.62
C GLY A 520 13.03 -21.07 18.14
N LYS A 521 12.48 -20.08 18.82
CA LYS A 521 12.49 -19.98 20.29
C LYS A 521 11.15 -19.54 20.82
N THR A 522 10.70 -20.20 21.86
CA THR A 522 9.51 -19.86 22.66
C THR A 522 9.82 -18.77 23.67
N GLY A 523 8.86 -17.87 23.91
CA GLY A 523 8.92 -16.88 24.97
C GLY A 523 7.65 -16.88 25.82
N THR A 524 7.82 -16.71 27.12
CA THR A 524 6.73 -16.46 28.08
C THR A 524 7.27 -15.49 29.11
N ALA A 525 6.86 -14.23 29.03
CA ALA A 525 7.27 -13.18 29.95
C ALA A 525 6.06 -12.60 30.68
N GLN A 526 6.26 -12.13 31.90
CA GLN A 526 5.26 -11.36 32.63
C GLN A 526 5.34 -9.91 32.15
N ILE A 527 4.20 -9.26 31.91
CA ILE A 527 4.15 -7.85 31.50
C ILE A 527 4.05 -6.99 32.77
N SER A 528 5.02 -6.07 32.92
CA SER A 528 4.99 -5.08 34.00
C SER A 528 3.89 -4.05 33.75
N LYS A 529 3.16 -3.66 34.79
CA LYS A 529 2.15 -2.61 34.77
C LYS A 529 2.75 -1.24 35.16
N GLY A 530 3.93 -0.92 34.67
CA GLY A 530 4.64 0.33 34.97
C GLY A 530 5.01 0.43 36.45
N ALA A 531 4.67 1.54 37.11
CA ALA A 531 4.98 1.79 38.51
C ALA A 531 4.37 0.74 39.48
N ALA A 532 3.31 0.05 39.09
CA ALA A 532 2.68 -0.98 39.89
C ALA A 532 3.39 -2.35 39.80
N GLY A 533 4.39 -2.50 38.92
CA GLY A 533 5.21 -3.70 38.76
C GLY A 533 4.42 -4.94 38.27
N TYR A 534 4.90 -6.14 38.62
CA TYR A 534 4.33 -7.40 38.13
C TYR A 534 3.18 -7.95 39.03
N LYS A 535 3.02 -7.46 40.26
CA LYS A 535 2.16 -8.08 41.28
C LYS A 535 0.79 -7.41 41.46
N SER A 536 0.45 -6.36 40.72
CA SER A 536 -0.83 -5.66 40.89
C SER A 536 -1.95 -6.29 40.05
N GLY A 537 -2.95 -6.90 40.71
CA GLY A 537 -4.13 -7.50 40.10
C GLY A 537 -3.84 -8.74 39.29
N GLN A 538 -4.66 -9.01 38.26
CA GLN A 538 -4.48 -10.15 37.36
C GLN A 538 -3.19 -10.01 36.55
N MET A 539 -2.36 -11.04 36.56
CA MET A 539 -1.07 -11.05 35.86
C MET A 539 -1.27 -11.16 34.36
N ASN A 540 -0.57 -10.30 33.61
CA ASN A 540 -0.55 -10.32 32.14
C ASN A 540 0.74 -10.97 31.66
N TYR A 541 0.62 -11.73 30.58
CA TYR A 541 1.73 -12.44 29.95
C TYR A 541 1.91 -12.01 28.51
N LEU A 542 3.17 -11.86 28.09
CA LEU A 542 3.59 -11.82 26.70
C LEU A 542 4.03 -13.24 26.30
N LEU A 543 3.27 -13.84 25.41
CA LEU A 543 3.55 -15.14 24.83
C LEU A 543 4.16 -14.90 23.47
N SER A 544 5.32 -15.47 23.17
CA SER A 544 5.98 -15.26 21.91
C SER A 544 6.58 -16.52 21.33
N PHE A 545 6.66 -16.57 20.01
CA PHE A 545 7.47 -17.49 19.26
C PHE A 545 8.14 -16.73 18.12
N ALA A 546 9.48 -16.78 18.05
CA ALA A 546 10.27 -16.18 16.99
C ALA A 546 11.14 -17.26 16.33
N GLY A 547 11.15 -17.30 15.01
CA GLY A 547 11.88 -18.35 14.29
C GLY A 547 11.89 -18.13 12.79
N PHE A 548 12.37 -19.14 12.06
CA PHE A 548 12.48 -19.12 10.61
C PHE A 548 12.31 -20.52 10.03
N PHE A 549 11.95 -20.55 8.78
CA PHE A 549 11.67 -21.80 8.05
C PHE A 549 11.99 -21.66 6.55
N PRO A 550 12.42 -22.78 5.87
CA PRO A 550 13.01 -23.98 6.47
C PRO A 550 14.26 -23.66 7.30
N ALA A 551 14.66 -24.53 8.27
CA ALA A 551 15.73 -24.23 9.22
C ALA A 551 17.12 -24.04 8.60
N TYR A 552 17.47 -24.82 7.56
CA TYR A 552 18.80 -24.82 6.95
C TYR A 552 18.86 -24.12 5.57
N GLU A 553 17.72 -23.89 4.96
CA GLU A 553 17.56 -23.07 3.76
C GLU A 553 16.46 -22.02 3.99
N PRO A 554 16.68 -21.06 4.89
CA PRO A 554 15.61 -20.18 5.33
C PRO A 554 15.12 -19.29 4.20
N ARG A 555 13.80 -19.34 3.96
CA ARG A 555 13.11 -18.42 3.04
C ARG A 555 12.43 -17.30 3.80
N TYR A 556 11.79 -17.63 4.92
CA TYR A 556 11.03 -16.66 5.74
C TYR A 556 11.39 -16.78 7.20
N SER A 557 11.39 -15.65 7.88
CA SER A 557 11.36 -15.55 9.34
C SER A 557 9.99 -15.04 9.79
N CYS A 558 9.55 -15.46 10.97
CA CYS A 558 8.26 -15.08 11.51
C CYS A 558 8.35 -14.90 13.03
N ILE A 559 7.63 -13.91 13.55
CA ILE A 559 7.39 -13.74 14.98
C ILE A 559 5.91 -13.63 15.25
N VAL A 560 5.46 -14.32 16.30
CA VAL A 560 4.10 -14.22 16.85
C VAL A 560 4.21 -13.78 18.29
N CYS A 561 3.52 -12.70 18.65
CA CYS A 561 3.44 -12.16 20.02
C CYS A 561 1.98 -12.04 20.44
N ILE A 562 1.60 -12.64 21.57
CA ILE A 562 0.24 -12.60 22.10
C ILE A 562 0.28 -12.08 23.54
N GLN A 563 -0.49 -11.04 23.83
CA GLN A 563 -0.66 -10.54 25.20
C GLN A 563 -1.97 -11.11 25.78
N LYS A 564 -1.84 -11.84 26.87
CA LYS A 564 -2.96 -12.54 27.51
C LYS A 564 -2.96 -12.34 29.02
N SER A 565 -4.14 -12.20 29.57
CA SER A 565 -4.36 -12.16 31.04
C SER A 565 -4.55 -13.54 31.61
N GLY A 566 -3.90 -13.81 32.74
CA GLY A 566 -4.07 -15.04 33.54
C GLY A 566 -3.44 -16.29 32.92
N LEU A 567 -3.58 -17.41 33.64
CA LEU A 567 -3.12 -18.73 33.21
C LEU A 567 -4.27 -19.51 32.54
N PRO A 568 -4.01 -20.50 31.67
CA PRO A 568 -2.68 -20.96 31.26
C PRO A 568 -1.99 -19.98 30.32
N ALA A 569 -0.64 -19.94 30.37
CA ALA A 569 0.18 -19.06 29.54
C ALA A 569 1.39 -19.83 29.01
N SER A 570 1.48 -20.03 27.68
CA SER A 570 2.53 -20.81 27.03
C SER A 570 2.86 -20.25 25.66
N GLY A 571 4.07 -19.70 25.49
CA GLY A 571 4.53 -19.22 24.19
C GLY A 571 4.58 -20.35 23.15
N GLY A 572 5.12 -21.53 23.50
CA GLY A 572 5.15 -22.68 22.58
C GLY A 572 3.76 -23.27 22.31
N GLY A 573 2.87 -23.24 23.33
CA GLY A 573 1.54 -23.84 23.22
C GLY A 573 0.51 -22.98 22.47
N MET A 574 0.70 -21.66 22.42
CA MET A 574 -0.22 -20.67 21.84
C MET A 574 0.43 -19.97 20.63
N SER A 575 1.44 -19.13 20.84
CA SER A 575 2.12 -18.45 19.73
C SER A 575 2.83 -19.40 18.77
N GLY A 576 3.33 -20.56 19.27
CA GLY A 576 3.92 -21.60 18.43
C GLY A 576 2.91 -22.27 17.50
N VAL A 577 1.65 -22.42 17.90
CA VAL A 577 0.58 -22.96 17.04
C VAL A 577 0.26 -21.98 15.89
N VAL A 578 0.17 -20.68 16.18
CA VAL A 578 -0.03 -19.65 15.14
C VAL A 578 1.14 -19.62 14.17
N PHE A 579 2.38 -19.71 14.69
CA PHE A 579 3.57 -19.78 13.84
C PHE A 579 3.52 -21.02 12.91
N HIS A 580 3.14 -22.18 13.44
CA HIS A 580 2.97 -23.40 12.66
C HIS A 580 1.94 -23.22 11.52
N ASP A 581 0.74 -22.72 11.84
CA ASP A 581 -0.33 -22.51 10.86
C ASP A 581 0.15 -21.54 9.73
N ILE A 582 0.89 -20.49 10.10
CA ILE A 582 1.48 -19.55 9.14
C ILE A 582 2.55 -20.23 8.28
N ALA A 583 3.50 -20.93 8.89
CA ALA A 583 4.62 -21.54 8.19
C ALA A 583 4.15 -22.64 7.22
N GLU A 584 3.25 -23.53 7.66
CA GLU A 584 2.65 -24.58 6.83
C GLU A 584 1.88 -23.98 5.65
N GLY A 585 1.05 -22.95 5.89
CA GLY A 585 0.27 -22.32 4.86
C GLY A 585 1.13 -21.64 3.79
N ILE A 586 2.20 -20.92 4.19
CA ILE A 586 3.14 -20.27 3.27
C ILE A 586 3.89 -21.32 2.44
N MET A 587 4.41 -22.37 3.07
CA MET A 587 5.15 -23.41 2.37
C MET A 587 4.26 -24.23 1.43
N ALA A 588 3.01 -24.51 1.83
CA ALA A 588 2.03 -25.18 0.99
C ALA A 588 1.66 -24.34 -0.26
N GLN A 589 1.56 -23.03 -0.13
CA GLN A 589 1.33 -22.12 -1.26
C GLN A 589 2.54 -22.11 -2.21
N SER A 590 3.77 -22.02 -1.67
CA SER A 590 5.00 -22.06 -2.48
C SER A 590 5.11 -23.35 -3.28
N LEU A 591 4.82 -24.50 -2.67
CA LEU A 591 4.81 -25.79 -3.35
C LEU A 591 3.74 -25.89 -4.45
N LYS A 592 2.55 -25.27 -4.25
CA LYS A 592 1.50 -25.21 -5.27
C LYS A 592 1.93 -24.34 -6.45
N LEU A 593 2.58 -23.22 -6.22
CA LEU A 593 3.09 -22.33 -7.27
C LEU A 593 4.22 -23.03 -8.04
N GLU A 594 5.20 -23.61 -7.35
CA GLU A 594 6.29 -24.35 -7.99
C GLU A 594 5.76 -25.56 -8.79
N ALA A 595 4.71 -26.25 -8.29
CA ALA A 595 4.06 -27.34 -9.01
C ALA A 595 3.20 -26.86 -10.19
N ALA A 596 2.60 -25.67 -10.10
CA ALA A 596 1.88 -25.03 -11.19
C ALA A 596 2.87 -24.62 -12.29
N ASP A 597 3.95 -23.92 -11.94
CA ASP A 597 5.01 -23.53 -12.88
C ASP A 597 5.64 -24.75 -13.57
N ALA A 598 5.88 -25.85 -12.83
CA ALA A 598 6.39 -27.10 -13.40
C ALA A 598 5.38 -27.82 -14.33
N ARG A 599 4.08 -27.67 -14.09
CA ARG A 599 3.02 -28.22 -14.95
C ARG A 599 2.75 -27.34 -16.17
N ASP A 600 2.82 -26.03 -16.03
CA ASP A 600 2.62 -25.09 -17.13
C ASP A 600 3.73 -25.18 -18.20
N SER A 601 4.92 -25.68 -17.86
CA SER A 601 5.94 -26.00 -18.85
C SER A 601 5.54 -27.15 -19.81
N LEU A 602 4.47 -27.89 -19.54
CA LEU A 602 4.01 -29.05 -20.31
C LEU A 602 2.74 -28.81 -21.14
N SER A 603 1.97 -27.74 -20.96
CA SER A 603 0.76 -27.49 -21.77
C SER A 603 0.35 -26.02 -21.81
N ILE A 604 1.20 -25.15 -22.35
CA ILE A 604 0.79 -23.76 -22.62
C ILE A 604 -0.21 -23.81 -23.79
N LEU A 605 -1.49 -23.52 -23.51
CA LEU A 605 -2.47 -23.17 -24.53
C LEU A 605 -2.06 -21.80 -25.08
N ILE A 606 -1.60 -21.77 -26.32
CA ILE A 606 -1.24 -20.52 -26.98
C ILE A 606 -2.52 -19.71 -27.19
N PRO A 607 -2.62 -18.49 -26.59
CA PRO A 607 -3.81 -17.67 -26.76
C PRO A 607 -3.89 -17.16 -28.20
N GLN A 608 -5.11 -17.03 -28.72
CA GLN A 608 -5.31 -16.29 -29.97
C GLN A 608 -5.05 -14.81 -29.73
N VAL A 609 -3.93 -14.31 -30.24
CA VAL A 609 -3.57 -12.88 -30.16
C VAL A 609 -4.27 -12.13 -31.28
N LYS A 610 -4.97 -11.04 -30.93
CA LYS A 610 -5.61 -10.15 -31.92
C LYS A 610 -4.55 -9.33 -32.66
N ASN A 611 -4.82 -9.03 -33.92
CA ASN A 611 -4.08 -8.01 -34.65
C ASN A 611 -4.25 -6.65 -33.98
N GLY A 612 -3.32 -5.72 -34.16
CA GLY A 612 -3.39 -4.39 -33.57
C GLY A 612 -2.02 -3.86 -33.12
N ASN A 613 -1.93 -3.36 -31.91
CA ASN A 613 -0.68 -2.86 -31.32
C ASN A 613 0.21 -4.02 -30.88
N MET A 614 1.25 -4.30 -31.69
CA MET A 614 2.17 -5.41 -31.47
C MET A 614 3.12 -5.19 -30.27
N LEU A 615 3.42 -3.94 -29.90
CA LEU A 615 4.20 -3.66 -28.69
C LEU A 615 3.41 -4.04 -27.41
N ALA A 616 2.12 -3.72 -27.39
CA ALA A 616 1.27 -4.10 -26.28
C ALA A 616 1.09 -5.63 -26.22
N ALA A 617 0.94 -6.29 -27.36
CA ALA A 617 0.89 -7.74 -27.44
C ALA A 617 2.18 -8.39 -26.96
N SER A 618 3.35 -7.88 -27.37
CA SER A 618 4.67 -8.34 -26.92
C SER A 618 4.81 -8.23 -25.40
N TYR A 619 4.47 -7.08 -24.85
CA TYR A 619 4.53 -6.85 -23.40
C TYR A 619 3.68 -7.86 -22.60
N VAL A 620 2.45 -8.11 -23.05
CA VAL A 620 1.55 -9.06 -22.37
C VAL A 620 2.08 -10.50 -22.49
N LEU A 621 2.56 -10.90 -23.68
CA LEU A 621 3.09 -12.24 -23.91
C LEU A 621 4.35 -12.51 -23.07
N ASP A 622 5.24 -11.53 -22.93
CA ASP A 622 6.42 -11.62 -22.08
C ASP A 622 6.05 -11.82 -20.59
N HIS A 623 5.05 -11.07 -20.12
CA HIS A 623 4.56 -11.21 -18.74
C HIS A 623 3.83 -12.52 -18.48
N LEU A 624 3.26 -13.13 -19.52
CA LEU A 624 2.66 -14.47 -19.46
C LEU A 624 3.68 -15.60 -19.69
N GLY A 625 4.95 -15.30 -19.91
CA GLY A 625 6.00 -16.28 -20.18
C GLY A 625 5.83 -17.00 -21.51
N ILE A 626 5.08 -16.45 -22.48
CA ILE A 626 4.82 -17.05 -23.78
C ILE A 626 5.92 -16.64 -24.75
N LYS A 627 6.62 -17.62 -25.33
CA LYS A 627 7.69 -17.37 -26.30
C LYS A 627 7.14 -16.68 -27.55
N GLN A 628 7.80 -15.61 -27.97
CA GLN A 628 7.44 -14.83 -29.15
C GLN A 628 8.64 -14.53 -30.04
N HIS A 629 8.37 -14.27 -31.31
CA HIS A 629 9.32 -13.75 -32.28
C HIS A 629 8.75 -12.51 -32.93
N SER A 630 9.52 -11.41 -32.97
CA SER A 630 9.15 -10.19 -33.66
C SER A 630 10.05 -9.97 -34.87
N ASN A 631 9.49 -9.38 -35.93
CA ASN A 631 10.24 -8.99 -37.13
C ASN A 631 10.81 -7.57 -37.05
N TRP A 632 10.86 -6.96 -35.87
CA TRP A 632 11.51 -5.68 -35.60
C TRP A 632 12.57 -5.82 -34.52
N ASN A 633 13.66 -5.07 -34.65
CA ASN A 633 14.71 -5.01 -33.64
C ASN A 633 14.31 -4.03 -32.53
N GLY A 634 14.69 -4.31 -31.27
CA GLY A 634 14.30 -3.63 -30.04
C GLY A 634 14.57 -2.12 -29.89
N SER A 635 14.88 -1.41 -30.98
CA SER A 635 15.23 0.02 -30.98
C SER A 635 14.06 0.99 -31.10
N TYR A 636 12.82 0.54 -30.92
CA TYR A 636 11.64 1.42 -30.99
C TYR A 636 11.18 1.91 -29.63
N LEU A 637 12.07 2.61 -28.92
CA LEU A 637 11.79 3.21 -27.59
C LEU A 637 11.02 4.56 -27.66
N ASN A 638 10.51 4.96 -28.83
CA ASN A 638 9.84 6.26 -29.00
C ASN A 638 8.35 6.28 -28.62
N GLY A 639 7.84 5.23 -27.95
CA GLY A 639 6.45 5.23 -27.45
C GLY A 639 5.34 5.15 -28.52
N ASN A 640 5.68 5.12 -29.79
CA ASN A 640 4.69 4.99 -30.87
C ASN A 640 4.23 3.55 -31.01
N PRO A 641 2.92 3.26 -31.17
CA PRO A 641 2.41 1.91 -31.37
C PRO A 641 2.95 1.31 -32.66
N ILE A 642 3.39 0.04 -32.62
CA ILE A 642 3.73 -0.75 -33.79
C ILE A 642 2.49 -1.53 -34.21
N TRP A 643 1.93 -1.20 -35.36
CA TRP A 643 0.76 -1.88 -35.92
C TRP A 643 1.17 -3.13 -36.68
N GLY A 644 0.41 -4.23 -36.51
CA GLY A 644 0.78 -5.49 -37.12
C GLY A 644 -0.20 -6.63 -36.93
N HIS A 645 0.26 -7.82 -37.33
CA HIS A 645 -0.47 -9.07 -37.23
C HIS A 645 0.26 -10.06 -36.33
N ALA A 646 -0.52 -10.84 -35.60
CA ALA A 646 -0.03 -11.93 -34.78
C ALA A 646 -0.42 -13.27 -35.37
N PHE A 647 0.53 -14.21 -35.45
CA PHE A 647 0.33 -15.56 -36.01
C PHE A 647 0.87 -16.61 -35.04
N GLU A 648 0.21 -17.74 -34.98
CA GLU A 648 0.77 -18.92 -34.35
C GLU A 648 1.89 -19.51 -35.23
N SER A 649 3.08 -19.66 -34.66
CA SER A 649 4.24 -20.27 -35.33
C SER A 649 4.47 -21.68 -34.84
N SER A 650 5.14 -22.51 -35.63
CA SER A 650 5.51 -23.87 -35.25
C SER A 650 6.35 -23.89 -33.97
N GLY A 651 6.00 -24.72 -32.98
CA GLY A 651 6.75 -24.90 -31.75
C GLY A 651 6.25 -24.07 -30.54
N LYS A 652 4.95 -23.80 -30.44
CA LYS A 652 4.34 -23.09 -29.31
C LYS A 652 4.87 -21.65 -29.11
N THR A 653 5.10 -20.93 -30.21
CA THR A 653 5.56 -19.55 -30.23
C THR A 653 4.59 -18.69 -31.03
N ILE A 654 4.49 -17.41 -30.67
CA ILE A 654 3.70 -16.43 -31.39
C ILE A 654 4.64 -15.54 -32.21
N ALA A 655 4.38 -15.44 -33.50
CA ALA A 655 5.07 -14.50 -34.38
C ALA A 655 4.30 -13.19 -34.45
N LEU A 656 4.98 -12.11 -34.12
CA LEU A 656 4.45 -10.74 -34.20
C LEU A 656 5.11 -10.05 -35.39
N HIS A 657 4.30 -9.67 -36.39
CA HIS A 657 4.78 -9.05 -37.62
C HIS A 657 4.30 -7.62 -37.73
N ARG A 658 5.26 -6.71 -37.87
CA ARG A 658 4.97 -5.30 -38.15
C ARG A 658 4.45 -5.16 -39.60
N VAL A 659 3.37 -4.40 -39.77
CA VAL A 659 2.93 -3.89 -41.05
C VAL A 659 3.56 -2.54 -41.29
N PRO A 660 4.21 -2.29 -42.45
CA PRO A 660 4.74 -0.97 -42.78
C PRO A 660 3.66 0.12 -42.71
N GLU A 661 4.03 1.32 -42.24
CA GLU A 661 3.10 2.44 -42.27
C GLU A 661 2.71 2.75 -43.71
N VAL A 662 1.41 2.64 -44.01
CA VAL A 662 0.82 3.03 -45.29
C VAL A 662 0.48 4.52 -45.22
N ASP A 663 0.57 5.20 -46.38
CA ASP A 663 0.18 6.60 -46.55
C ASP A 663 -1.17 6.89 -45.84
N LYS A 664 -1.23 7.97 -45.07
CA LYS A 664 -2.42 8.36 -44.30
C LYS A 664 -3.66 8.62 -45.18
N SER A 665 -3.47 8.80 -46.45
CA SER A 665 -4.55 8.95 -47.45
C SER A 665 -5.20 7.63 -47.89
N ILE A 666 -4.69 6.49 -47.37
CA ILE A 666 -5.14 5.15 -47.75
C ILE A 666 -5.76 4.44 -46.54
N MET A 667 -6.87 3.71 -46.78
CA MET A 667 -7.55 2.92 -45.74
C MET A 667 -6.68 1.77 -45.26
N PRO A 668 -6.40 1.66 -43.94
CA PRO A 668 -5.63 0.55 -43.41
C PRO A 668 -6.45 -0.73 -43.39
N ASP A 669 -5.78 -1.86 -43.41
CA ASP A 669 -6.39 -3.14 -43.09
C ASP A 669 -6.50 -3.27 -41.54
N VAL A 670 -7.75 -3.33 -41.05
CA VAL A 670 -8.02 -3.51 -39.63
C VAL A 670 -8.65 -4.87 -39.31
N HIS A 671 -8.69 -5.80 -40.28
CA HIS A 671 -9.23 -7.14 -40.09
C HIS A 671 -8.48 -7.88 -38.94
N GLY A 672 -9.23 -8.53 -38.07
CA GLY A 672 -8.69 -9.24 -36.90
C GLY A 672 -8.21 -8.35 -35.74
N MET A 673 -8.28 -7.01 -35.87
CA MET A 673 -7.93 -6.08 -34.77
C MET A 673 -9.03 -6.00 -33.73
N GLY A 674 -8.64 -5.67 -32.51
CA GLY A 674 -9.60 -5.27 -31.46
C GLY A 674 -10.30 -3.96 -31.82
N ALA A 675 -11.55 -3.80 -31.38
CA ALA A 675 -12.34 -2.60 -31.70
C ALA A 675 -11.62 -1.28 -31.37
N LYS A 676 -10.94 -1.18 -30.23
CA LYS A 676 -10.20 0.01 -29.79
C LYS A 676 -9.06 0.38 -30.75
N ASP A 677 -8.26 -0.59 -31.15
CA ASP A 677 -7.12 -0.39 -32.04
C ASP A 677 -7.58 -0.03 -33.45
N ALA A 678 -8.62 -0.71 -33.96
CA ALA A 678 -9.21 -0.43 -35.25
C ALA A 678 -9.79 0.99 -35.34
N VAL A 679 -10.54 1.42 -34.32
CA VAL A 679 -11.11 2.78 -34.24
C VAL A 679 -9.99 3.81 -34.23
N TYR A 680 -8.98 3.65 -33.36
CA TYR A 680 -7.85 4.57 -33.29
C TYR A 680 -7.13 4.69 -34.63
N LEU A 681 -6.85 3.57 -35.28
CA LEU A 681 -6.10 3.55 -36.54
C LEU A 681 -6.86 4.20 -37.70
N ILE A 682 -8.19 4.09 -37.75
CA ILE A 682 -9.04 4.70 -38.79
C ILE A 682 -9.31 6.16 -38.47
N GLU A 683 -9.67 6.51 -37.24
CA GLU A 683 -10.01 7.89 -36.86
C GLU A 683 -8.80 8.81 -36.86
N SER A 684 -7.59 8.30 -36.58
CA SER A 684 -6.35 9.06 -36.74
C SER A 684 -6.08 9.51 -38.19
N ARG A 685 -6.79 8.92 -39.19
CA ARG A 685 -6.78 9.30 -40.60
C ARG A 685 -7.95 10.20 -41.02
N GLY A 686 -8.77 10.63 -40.04
CA GLY A 686 -9.90 11.53 -40.23
C GLY A 686 -11.17 10.87 -40.78
N VAL A 687 -11.28 9.55 -40.74
CA VAL A 687 -12.47 8.79 -41.13
C VAL A 687 -13.26 8.43 -39.84
N LYS A 688 -14.57 8.67 -39.82
CA LYS A 688 -15.44 8.32 -38.69
C LYS A 688 -15.75 6.83 -38.68
N VAL A 689 -15.79 6.20 -37.51
CA VAL A 689 -16.07 4.76 -37.38
C VAL A 689 -17.47 4.53 -36.79
N LYS A 690 -18.20 3.58 -37.38
CA LYS A 690 -19.41 3.00 -36.79
C LYS A 690 -19.13 1.54 -36.46
N LEU A 691 -19.36 1.13 -35.20
CA LEU A 691 -19.18 -0.24 -34.74
C LEU A 691 -20.50 -0.98 -34.71
N ASN A 692 -20.50 -2.23 -35.16
CA ASN A 692 -21.61 -3.15 -35.06
C ASN A 692 -21.11 -4.51 -34.54
N GLY A 693 -21.61 -4.99 -33.42
CA GLY A 693 -21.19 -6.25 -32.77
C GLY A 693 -20.16 -6.07 -31.65
N ARG A 694 -19.52 -7.17 -31.22
CA ARG A 694 -18.49 -7.22 -30.18
C ARG A 694 -17.39 -8.20 -30.62
N GLY A 695 -16.15 -7.96 -30.15
CA GLY A 695 -15.03 -8.86 -30.43
C GLY A 695 -13.93 -8.24 -31.26
N LYS A 696 -13.50 -8.92 -32.34
CA LYS A 696 -12.50 -8.46 -33.32
C LYS A 696 -13.19 -8.03 -34.60
N VAL A 697 -12.53 -7.19 -35.39
CA VAL A 697 -13.06 -6.76 -36.69
C VAL A 697 -13.07 -7.95 -37.66
N MET A 698 -14.26 -8.25 -38.15
CA MET A 698 -14.50 -9.28 -39.16
C MET A 698 -14.62 -8.69 -40.56
N GLU A 699 -15.18 -7.49 -40.70
CA GLU A 699 -15.37 -6.79 -41.97
C GLU A 699 -15.29 -5.28 -41.79
N GLN A 700 -14.76 -4.61 -42.78
CA GLN A 700 -14.72 -3.15 -42.89
C GLN A 700 -15.40 -2.69 -44.19
N SER A 701 -16.28 -1.67 -44.13
CA SER A 701 -17.08 -1.23 -45.25
C SER A 701 -16.29 -0.48 -46.32
N ILE A 702 -15.13 0.09 -45.96
CA ILE A 702 -14.18 0.70 -46.90
C ILE A 702 -13.01 -0.25 -46.99
N GLY A 703 -12.76 -0.83 -48.16
CA GLY A 703 -11.69 -1.83 -48.37
C GLY A 703 -10.30 -1.28 -48.06
N ALA A 704 -9.42 -2.14 -47.52
CA ALA A 704 -8.01 -1.84 -47.32
C ALA A 704 -7.35 -1.41 -48.64
N GLY A 705 -6.48 -0.40 -48.62
CA GLY A 705 -5.82 0.13 -49.81
C GLY A 705 -6.64 1.17 -50.60
N GLN A 706 -7.92 1.40 -50.29
CA GLN A 706 -8.72 2.44 -50.95
C GLN A 706 -8.33 3.85 -50.44
N ARG A 707 -8.37 4.82 -51.35
CA ARG A 707 -8.16 6.24 -50.98
C ARG A 707 -9.31 6.76 -50.14
N ILE A 708 -8.96 7.41 -49.02
CA ILE A 708 -9.90 7.98 -48.09
C ILE A 708 -9.84 9.52 -48.07
N LYS A 709 -10.97 10.13 -47.73
CA LYS A 709 -11.08 11.59 -47.54
C LYS A 709 -11.57 11.85 -46.09
N LYS A 710 -11.12 12.97 -45.53
CA LYS A 710 -11.54 13.40 -44.19
C LYS A 710 -13.06 13.52 -44.11
N GLY A 711 -13.68 12.94 -43.11
CA GLY A 711 -15.14 12.97 -42.90
C GLY A 711 -15.90 11.75 -43.46
N MET A 712 -15.26 10.86 -44.21
CA MET A 712 -15.89 9.57 -44.60
C MET A 712 -16.25 8.75 -43.38
N VAL A 713 -17.22 7.85 -43.55
CA VAL A 713 -17.69 6.95 -42.48
C VAL A 713 -17.38 5.49 -42.86
N CYS A 714 -16.64 4.81 -42.04
CA CYS A 714 -16.37 3.38 -42.18
C CYS A 714 -17.18 2.59 -41.13
N SER A 715 -17.98 1.64 -41.54
CA SER A 715 -18.67 0.70 -40.65
C SER A 715 -17.82 -0.55 -40.48
N LEU A 716 -17.62 -0.94 -39.21
CA LEU A 716 -16.90 -2.17 -38.84
C LEU A 716 -17.89 -3.16 -38.24
N ARG A 717 -17.89 -4.39 -38.78
CA ARG A 717 -18.58 -5.52 -38.17
C ARG A 717 -17.62 -6.29 -37.29
N LEU A 718 -17.98 -6.45 -36.02
CA LEU A 718 -17.22 -7.16 -35.01
C LEU A 718 -17.87 -8.55 -34.78
N GLY A 719 -17.02 -9.57 -34.57
CA GLY A 719 -17.46 -10.92 -34.27
C GLY A 719 -16.44 -11.73 -33.45
#